data_f0242bab9ce3899d516a995c0efb0cb0
#
_entry.id   f0242bab9ce3899d516a995c0efb0cb0
#
_cell.length_a   1.000
_cell.length_b   1.000
_cell.length_c   1.000
_cell.angle_alpha   90.00
_cell.angle_beta   90.00
_cell.angle_gamma   90.00
#
_symmetry.space_group_name_H-M   'P 1'
#
loop_
_entity.id
_entity.type
_entity.pdbx_description
1 polymer ?
#
loop_
_entity_poly.entity_id
_entity_poly.type
_entity_poly.pdbx_seq_one_letter_code
_entity_poly.pdbx_strand_id
1 'polypeptide(L)'
;MILLILSNFLFKDENPFLAIRRGPMAKLFALDSMAILYRNFFAMIRSPLINSKGLNTSGIYGFFLQIMKIIDTEKPDYLAVVSDAIEPTFRHKQYPLYKATREKMPDDLVEQLPYLPKLIEALDLPFITFPGYEADDIIGTLMRMCSEKGIEGAMVTSDKDYMQLITDKHCMYNHKNQKLGLKHVQEKFGCRPDQVIDILGLMGDSSDNVPGVKGVGEKTAVKLIAKYGSIPNLYEHIDELPKNKMLEKLVNDRENAFLSRELVTIDVNVPLEFSLDELRMDQRSLLGNPQLIEILEELEFKSFLKKLSATGRAAALASVKVNEKFDQQPAVEIQVDPIKPKLVDSIDRFQSLIQSAVELKRISLDVVRKGDRFIGGEIEGLVLAVDAAQAWFLPLDDPDLAQHQPIIFEKLGSLLASDAIQKIVYDWKRLLQLLAPRGIRTGKNIVDVMLAAHLVESNERDFGLAAIIARQLNYLPHYLIRTKKLKPSEEQQVIESASDYYLAYCEMTGVMGQLAGHLLKQLEQTHMLRTFQYVEMPLAEVLAAVEQNGVRIDAAGLGKISEEFEKRLAALTDRIYEVAEEEFNINSILELQSILYDKLEIHKQCKIKPKKIKTGNKMSTDEETLEKMQAHPLPGLILQYRELNKLKNTYVDQLPEFVNPESNRIHSSFRQTVAATGRLASDNPNLQNIPIRTEEGRRIRQVFVPSDRDHVLVSADYSQIELRVVAHFSKDPIFMAAYRQDLDIHALTAATIFEVPEDQVTREMRARAKEVNFGLIYRMGPERLSLITQTSKTEAKGFIQRYFQKYATIHTLQEHFLVQARKQGYAQTLMGRRRYLPAINGRGLHRRMAEGAAVNTPIQGTAAEIIKLAMNAIQNRLRQERLKAKMILSVHDELVFDTPHDEEKIIVALARQEMEQVVTLEVPLVVEVGVGANWLEAH
;
A
#
# COMPACT_ATOMS: atom_id res chain seq x y z
N MET A 1 -73.73 5.52 11.36
CA MET A 1 -72.29 5.30 10.90
C MET A 1 -71.48 6.59 10.87
N ILE A 2 -72.00 7.75 11.16
CA ILE A 2 -71.32 9.04 11.28
C ILE A 2 -71.02 9.43 12.74
N LEU A 3 -71.79 8.84 13.70
CA LEU A 3 -71.61 9.08 15.15
C LEU A 3 -70.60 8.15 15.85
N LEU A 4 -70.04 7.09 15.11
CA LEU A 4 -69.01 6.20 15.61
C LEU A 4 -67.61 6.59 15.16
N ILE A 5 -67.48 7.59 14.29
CA ILE A 5 -66.21 8.16 13.84
C ILE A 5 -65.79 9.40 14.66
N LEU A 6 -66.73 10.01 15.35
CA LEU A 6 -66.49 11.18 16.21
C LEU A 6 -66.20 10.87 17.69
N SER A 7 -66.38 9.61 18.13
CA SER A 7 -66.11 9.23 19.53
C SER A 7 -64.65 8.72 19.73
N ASN A 8 -63.91 8.48 18.68
CA ASN A 8 -62.47 8.08 18.75
C ASN A 8 -61.48 9.24 18.60
N PHE A 9 -61.99 10.49 18.53
CA PHE A 9 -61.19 11.70 18.37
C PHE A 9 -61.13 12.60 19.62
N LEU A 10 -61.74 12.21 20.73
CA LEU A 10 -61.86 13.11 21.86
C LEU A 10 -61.34 12.63 23.24
N PHE A 11 -60.57 11.50 23.25
CA PHE A 11 -59.86 11.10 24.47
C PHE A 11 -58.48 10.47 24.11
N LYS A 12 -57.56 11.30 23.63
CA LYS A 12 -56.13 11.14 23.84
C LYS A 12 -55.54 12.51 24.10
N ASP A 13 -55.24 12.73 25.36
CA ASP A 13 -54.45 13.85 25.84
C ASP A 13 -53.03 13.80 25.22
N GLU A 14 -52.89 14.43 24.06
CA GLU A 14 -51.63 15.00 23.59
C GLU A 14 -51.97 16.14 22.63
N ASN A 15 -51.72 17.34 23.13
CA ASN A 15 -51.95 18.59 22.43
C ASN A 15 -50.96 18.69 21.24
N PRO A 16 -51.35 18.58 19.93
CA PRO A 16 -50.42 18.57 18.80
C PRO A 16 -49.86 19.96 18.48
N PHE A 17 -50.11 20.98 19.29
CA PHE A 17 -49.65 22.36 19.07
C PHE A 17 -48.39 22.73 19.89
N LEU A 18 -47.77 21.81 20.65
CA LEU A 18 -46.53 22.02 21.41
C LEU A 18 -45.37 21.09 21.05
N ALA A 19 -45.45 20.36 19.96
CA ALA A 19 -44.25 19.78 19.33
C ALA A 19 -43.56 20.88 18.52
N ILE A 20 -42.82 21.76 19.21
CA ILE A 20 -41.74 22.52 18.60
C ILE A 20 -40.84 21.46 17.95
N ARG A 21 -40.86 21.33 16.60
CA ARG A 21 -39.83 20.65 15.87
C ARG A 21 -38.52 21.32 16.28
N ARG A 22 -37.78 20.72 17.22
CA ARG A 22 -36.40 21.03 17.45
C ARG A 22 -35.73 20.74 16.10
N GLY A 23 -35.32 21.77 15.40
CA GLY A 23 -34.41 21.64 14.30
C GLY A 23 -33.16 20.85 14.73
N PRO A 24 -32.36 20.28 13.84
CA PRO A 24 -31.14 19.60 14.22
C PRO A 24 -30.34 20.52 15.17
N MET A 25 -29.87 19.97 16.31
CA MET A 25 -29.05 20.73 17.26
C MET A 25 -27.78 21.20 16.56
N ALA A 26 -27.37 22.44 16.82
CA ALA A 26 -26.13 22.98 16.27
C ALA A 26 -24.93 22.15 16.74
N LYS A 27 -23.93 22.00 15.89
CA LYS A 27 -22.75 21.15 16.11
C LYS A 27 -21.45 21.93 16.06
N LEU A 28 -20.60 21.76 17.08
CA LEU A 28 -19.23 22.26 17.10
C LEU A 28 -18.24 21.10 16.91
N PHE A 29 -17.30 21.27 15.98
CA PHE A 29 -16.15 20.38 15.81
C PHE A 29 -14.88 21.09 16.28
N ALA A 30 -14.21 20.52 17.29
CA ALA A 30 -12.92 21.00 17.80
C ALA A 30 -11.83 20.00 17.40
N LEU A 31 -10.83 20.47 16.65
CA LEU A 31 -9.77 19.66 16.08
C LEU A 31 -8.47 19.85 16.87
N ASP A 32 -7.93 18.76 17.39
CA ASP A 32 -6.59 18.70 17.96
C ASP A 32 -5.56 18.66 16.82
N SER A 33 -4.97 19.82 16.53
CA SER A 33 -4.12 20.02 15.34
C SER A 33 -2.88 19.16 15.39
N MET A 34 -2.21 19.09 16.54
CA MET A 34 -0.95 18.36 16.68
C MET A 34 -1.16 16.86 16.62
N ALA A 35 -2.17 16.32 17.29
CA ALA A 35 -2.51 14.90 17.21
C ALA A 35 -2.86 14.47 15.77
N ILE A 36 -3.56 15.30 15.03
CA ILE A 36 -3.93 15.06 13.62
C ILE A 36 -2.67 15.13 12.73
N LEU A 37 -1.84 16.16 12.89
CA LEU A 37 -0.65 16.39 12.08
C LEU A 37 0.38 15.25 12.24
N TYR A 38 0.73 14.91 13.50
CA TYR A 38 1.62 13.82 13.83
C TYR A 38 1.15 12.50 13.23
N ARG A 39 -0.10 12.17 13.46
CA ARG A 39 -0.66 10.92 12.95
C ARG A 39 -0.60 10.82 11.44
N ASN A 40 -0.97 11.87 10.70
CA ASN A 40 -0.96 11.86 9.24
C ASN A 40 0.48 11.82 8.69
N PHE A 41 1.41 12.49 9.33
CA PHE A 41 2.82 12.40 9.00
C PHE A 41 3.34 10.96 9.14
N PHE A 42 3.10 10.30 10.27
CA PHE A 42 3.55 8.93 10.49
C PHE A 42 2.79 7.89 9.66
N ALA A 43 1.53 8.13 9.32
CA ALA A 43 0.77 7.26 8.43
C ALA A 43 1.39 7.19 7.02
N MET A 44 1.95 8.29 6.55
CA MET A 44 2.57 8.40 5.24
C MET A 44 4.11 8.31 5.26
N ILE A 45 4.72 7.94 6.38
CA ILE A 45 6.19 7.93 6.54
C ILE A 45 6.91 7.00 5.56
N ARG A 46 6.23 5.94 5.07
CA ARG A 46 6.79 5.00 4.09
C ARG A 46 6.62 5.47 2.64
N SER A 47 5.73 6.40 2.39
CA SER A 47 5.41 6.98 1.09
C SER A 47 5.00 8.42 1.28
N PRO A 48 5.95 9.30 1.65
CA PRO A 48 5.65 10.68 1.93
C PRO A 48 5.28 11.43 0.67
N LEU A 49 4.41 12.41 0.82
CA LEU A 49 4.13 13.39 -0.20
C LEU A 49 5.23 14.45 -0.15
N ILE A 50 6.05 14.50 -1.18
CA ILE A 50 7.15 15.47 -1.27
C ILE A 50 6.87 16.37 -2.46
N ASN A 51 6.83 17.68 -2.23
CA ASN A 51 6.68 18.66 -3.32
C ASN A 51 7.98 18.83 -4.13
N SER A 52 7.93 19.57 -5.23
CA SER A 52 9.07 19.80 -6.11
C SER A 52 10.26 20.52 -5.44
N LYS A 53 9.99 21.23 -4.33
CA LYS A 53 11.01 21.91 -3.50
C LYS A 53 11.67 20.95 -2.48
N GLY A 54 11.26 19.68 -2.42
CA GLY A 54 11.78 18.68 -1.49
C GLY A 54 11.16 18.72 -0.10
N LEU A 55 10.14 19.55 0.14
CA LEU A 55 9.40 19.62 1.40
C LEU A 55 8.45 18.41 1.51
N ASN A 56 8.54 17.69 2.62
CA ASN A 56 7.57 16.67 2.98
C ASN A 56 6.26 17.35 3.43
N THR A 57 5.18 17.18 2.67
CA THR A 57 3.89 17.81 2.92
C THR A 57 2.83 16.86 3.50
N SER A 58 3.22 15.63 3.84
CA SER A 58 2.31 14.54 4.24
C SER A 58 1.42 14.87 5.43
N GLY A 59 1.97 15.50 6.48
CA GLY A 59 1.22 15.87 7.67
C GLY A 59 0.16 16.91 7.37
N ILE A 60 0.56 18.01 6.70
CA ILE A 60 -0.34 19.11 6.31
C ILE A 60 -1.38 18.66 5.29
N TYR A 61 -1.01 17.81 4.33
CA TYR A 61 -1.95 17.23 3.36
C TYR A 61 -3.07 16.44 4.07
N GLY A 62 -2.67 15.53 4.97
CA GLY A 62 -3.63 14.72 5.72
C GLY A 62 -4.49 15.55 6.66
N PHE A 63 -3.92 16.60 7.27
CA PHE A 63 -4.65 17.55 8.10
C PHE A 63 -5.70 18.30 7.28
N PHE A 64 -5.33 18.86 6.15
CA PHE A 64 -6.24 19.56 5.25
C PHE A 64 -7.34 18.65 4.71
N LEU A 65 -6.98 17.44 4.31
CA LEU A 65 -7.95 16.42 3.86
C LEU A 65 -9.00 16.11 4.94
N GLN A 66 -8.59 16.04 6.21
CA GLN A 66 -9.49 15.74 7.31
C GLN A 66 -10.46 16.89 7.58
N ILE A 67 -9.98 18.14 7.58
CA ILE A 67 -10.84 19.33 7.69
C ILE A 67 -11.88 19.33 6.58
N MET A 68 -11.45 19.21 5.33
CA MET A 68 -12.36 19.22 4.18
C MET A 68 -13.41 18.11 4.27
N LYS A 69 -12.99 16.93 4.72
CA LYS A 69 -13.92 15.81 4.90
C LYS A 69 -14.96 16.08 5.99
N ILE A 70 -14.58 16.67 7.12
CA ILE A 70 -15.51 17.03 8.20
C ILE A 70 -16.51 18.06 7.69
N ILE A 71 -16.05 19.09 7.00
CA ILE A 71 -16.92 20.12 6.44
C ILE A 71 -17.93 19.52 5.45
N ASP A 72 -17.47 18.65 4.56
CA ASP A 72 -18.30 18.03 3.52
C ASP A 72 -19.34 17.04 4.10
N THR A 73 -18.93 16.21 5.10
CA THR A 73 -19.78 15.11 5.60
C THR A 73 -20.63 15.48 6.79
N GLU A 74 -20.07 16.23 7.75
CA GLU A 74 -20.73 16.54 9.02
C GLU A 74 -21.46 17.88 9.01
N LYS A 75 -21.07 18.79 8.11
CA LYS A 75 -21.63 20.14 7.93
C LYS A 75 -21.76 20.89 9.27
N PRO A 76 -20.63 21.09 9.99
CA PRO A 76 -20.64 21.70 11.30
C PRO A 76 -21.16 23.15 11.23
N ASP A 77 -21.84 23.61 12.30
CA ASP A 77 -22.23 25.03 12.47
C ASP A 77 -21.06 25.84 13.00
N TYR A 78 -20.19 25.18 13.81
CA TYR A 78 -19.01 25.77 14.43
C TYR A 78 -17.85 24.84 14.23
N LEU A 79 -16.65 25.42 13.96
CA LEU A 79 -15.41 24.65 13.80
C LEU A 79 -14.27 25.43 14.44
N ALA A 80 -13.42 24.76 15.22
CA ALA A 80 -12.24 25.32 15.82
C ALA A 80 -11.05 24.40 15.63
N VAL A 81 -9.92 24.95 15.31
CA VAL A 81 -8.63 24.25 15.28
C VAL A 81 -7.84 24.69 16.50
N VAL A 82 -7.46 23.72 17.33
CA VAL A 82 -6.80 23.97 18.61
C VAL A 82 -5.39 23.40 18.54
N SER A 83 -4.42 24.11 19.08
CA SER A 83 -3.00 23.71 19.13
C SER A 83 -2.41 23.97 20.51
N ASP A 84 -1.39 23.18 20.88
CA ASP A 84 -0.58 23.45 22.06
C ASP A 84 0.16 24.78 21.90
N ALA A 85 0.28 25.51 23.02
CA ALA A 85 1.16 26.66 23.10
C ALA A 85 2.63 26.24 23.21
N ILE A 86 3.55 27.14 22.87
CA ILE A 86 5.01 26.88 22.97
C ILE A 86 5.48 26.89 24.42
N GLU A 87 4.81 27.65 25.28
CA GLU A 87 5.17 27.87 26.67
C GLU A 87 4.88 26.62 27.53
N PRO A 88 5.69 26.37 28.58
CA PRO A 88 5.43 25.29 29.52
C PRO A 88 4.05 25.44 30.20
N THR A 89 3.29 24.34 30.25
CA THR A 89 1.96 24.31 30.83
C THR A 89 1.99 24.22 32.36
N PHE A 90 0.84 24.36 33.04
CA PHE A 90 0.74 24.20 34.47
C PHE A 90 1.18 22.78 34.92
N ARG A 91 0.99 21.76 34.09
CA ARG A 91 1.45 20.39 34.37
C ARG A 91 2.97 20.29 34.47
N HIS A 92 3.73 21.03 33.64
CA HIS A 92 5.19 21.10 33.74
C HIS A 92 5.66 21.79 35.03
N LYS A 93 4.89 22.76 35.53
CA LYS A 93 5.19 23.45 36.80
C LYS A 93 4.92 22.52 38.00
N GLN A 94 3.87 21.71 37.93
CA GLN A 94 3.46 20.73 38.93
C GLN A 94 4.37 19.51 38.95
N TYR A 95 4.76 19.02 37.76
CA TYR A 95 5.63 17.86 37.60
C TYR A 95 6.70 18.11 36.52
N PRO A 96 7.91 18.54 36.88
CA PRO A 96 8.96 18.93 35.91
C PRO A 96 9.38 17.81 34.94
N LEU A 97 9.10 16.54 35.27
CA LEU A 97 9.39 15.40 34.40
C LEU A 97 8.25 15.09 33.43
N TYR A 98 7.16 15.84 33.48
CA TYR A 98 6.02 15.68 32.54
C TYR A 98 6.50 15.82 31.10
N LYS A 99 6.14 14.88 30.23
CA LYS A 99 6.56 14.79 28.82
C LYS A 99 8.08 14.78 28.57
N ALA A 100 8.94 14.69 29.59
CA ALA A 100 10.41 14.71 29.44
C ALA A 100 10.97 13.51 28.63
N THR A 101 10.22 12.44 28.49
CA THR A 101 10.60 11.26 27.72
C THR A 101 10.14 11.30 26.27
N ARG A 102 9.41 12.34 25.83
CA ARG A 102 8.97 12.47 24.43
C ARG A 102 10.17 12.63 23.49
N GLU A 103 10.16 11.86 22.40
CA GLU A 103 11.18 12.00 21.36
C GLU A 103 11.06 13.37 20.67
N LYS A 104 12.21 13.93 20.27
CA LYS A 104 12.23 15.17 19.50
C LYS A 104 11.40 14.99 18.22
N MET A 105 10.62 16.00 17.90
CA MET A 105 9.84 16.05 16.64
C MET A 105 10.76 15.83 15.44
N PRO A 106 10.37 14.99 14.44
CA PRO A 106 11.14 14.81 13.22
C PRO A 106 11.34 16.13 12.48
N ASP A 107 12.56 16.38 11.99
CA ASP A 107 12.87 17.62 11.28
C ASP A 107 11.93 17.85 10.06
N ASP A 108 11.61 16.80 9.31
CA ASP A 108 10.64 16.85 8.19
C ASP A 108 9.22 17.28 8.63
N LEU A 109 8.85 17.08 9.90
CA LEU A 109 7.58 17.54 10.43
C LEU A 109 7.68 18.97 10.95
N VAL A 110 8.81 19.34 11.55
CA VAL A 110 9.09 20.72 11.99
C VAL A 110 9.01 21.69 10.81
N GLU A 111 9.51 21.30 9.62
CA GLU A 111 9.46 22.12 8.41
C GLU A 111 8.00 22.36 7.92
N GLN A 112 7.04 21.53 8.32
CA GLN A 112 5.63 21.69 7.96
C GLN A 112 4.86 22.60 8.92
N LEU A 113 5.31 22.78 10.16
CA LEU A 113 4.60 23.57 11.19
C LEU A 113 4.25 25.00 10.77
N PRO A 114 5.12 25.76 10.06
CA PRO A 114 4.79 27.11 9.63
C PRO A 114 3.61 27.21 8.65
N TYR A 115 3.28 26.12 7.96
CA TYR A 115 2.15 26.08 7.03
C TYR A 115 0.81 25.84 7.73
N LEU A 116 0.80 25.29 8.95
CA LEU A 116 -0.43 25.01 9.67
C LEU A 116 -1.23 26.28 9.98
N PRO A 117 -0.71 27.30 10.68
CA PRO A 117 -1.45 28.52 10.94
C PRO A 117 -1.84 29.26 9.66
N LYS A 118 -0.95 29.35 8.68
CA LYS A 118 -1.24 29.97 7.37
C LYS A 118 -2.42 29.31 6.66
N LEU A 119 -2.47 27.99 6.67
CA LEU A 119 -3.55 27.22 6.05
C LEU A 119 -4.89 27.45 6.76
N ILE A 120 -4.88 27.50 8.09
CA ILE A 120 -6.08 27.72 8.90
C ILE A 120 -6.59 29.15 8.72
N GLU A 121 -5.71 30.14 8.70
CA GLU A 121 -6.02 31.53 8.40
C GLU A 121 -6.61 31.67 6.99
N ALA A 122 -6.00 31.03 6.00
CA ALA A 122 -6.49 31.05 4.62
C ALA A 122 -7.86 30.34 4.45
N LEU A 123 -8.21 29.45 5.34
CA LEU A 123 -9.52 28.82 5.44
C LEU A 123 -10.54 29.67 6.21
N ASP A 124 -10.15 30.82 6.75
CA ASP A 124 -10.98 31.65 7.61
C ASP A 124 -11.55 30.86 8.80
N LEU A 125 -10.70 29.99 9.40
CA LEU A 125 -11.06 29.17 10.56
C LEU A 125 -10.37 29.68 11.82
N PRO A 126 -11.03 29.61 12.98
CA PRO A 126 -10.43 29.93 14.26
C PRO A 126 -9.25 28.98 14.60
N PHE A 127 -8.07 29.57 14.85
CA PHE A 127 -6.89 28.87 15.36
C PHE A 127 -6.65 29.28 16.80
N ILE A 128 -6.87 28.36 17.74
CA ILE A 128 -6.86 28.66 19.17
C ILE A 128 -5.66 28.04 19.84
N THR A 129 -4.89 28.88 20.51
CA THR A 129 -3.82 28.48 21.45
C THR A 129 -3.97 29.32 22.71
N PHE A 130 -3.59 28.79 23.88
CA PHE A 130 -3.63 29.56 25.12
C PHE A 130 -2.39 29.28 25.97
N PRO A 131 -1.56 30.30 26.33
CA PRO A 131 -0.35 30.10 27.10
C PRO A 131 -0.60 29.43 28.44
N GLY A 132 0.20 28.41 28.76
CA GLY A 132 0.12 27.70 30.02
C GLY A 132 -0.88 26.53 30.07
N TYR A 133 -1.63 26.30 28.99
CA TYR A 133 -2.59 25.20 28.83
C TYR A 133 -2.27 24.36 27.57
N GLU A 134 -2.76 23.14 27.55
CA GLU A 134 -2.64 22.23 26.42
C GLU A 134 -3.88 22.28 25.52
N ALA A 135 -3.78 21.73 24.32
CA ALA A 135 -4.92 21.70 23.39
C ALA A 135 -6.11 20.95 23.95
N ASP A 136 -5.87 19.92 24.77
CA ASP A 136 -6.92 19.13 25.43
C ASP A 136 -7.72 19.94 26.45
N ASP A 137 -7.09 20.85 27.23
CA ASP A 137 -7.74 21.74 28.18
C ASP A 137 -8.64 22.76 27.45
N ILE A 138 -8.14 23.30 26.35
CA ILE A 138 -8.90 24.24 25.53
C ILE A 138 -10.13 23.53 24.92
N ILE A 139 -9.94 22.34 24.35
CA ILE A 139 -11.03 21.55 23.78
C ILE A 139 -12.04 21.12 24.86
N GLY A 140 -11.56 20.72 26.04
CA GLY A 140 -12.39 20.42 27.19
C GLY A 140 -13.27 21.61 27.60
N THR A 141 -12.70 22.83 27.61
CA THR A 141 -13.40 24.08 27.89
C THR A 141 -14.46 24.38 26.83
N LEU A 142 -14.15 24.15 25.54
CA LEU A 142 -15.12 24.30 24.46
C LEU A 142 -16.31 23.33 24.61
N MET A 143 -16.05 22.07 25.03
CA MET A 143 -17.13 21.10 25.30
C MET A 143 -18.02 21.55 26.44
N ARG A 144 -17.45 22.10 27.53
CA ARG A 144 -18.25 22.69 28.62
C ARG A 144 -19.12 23.84 28.13
N MET A 145 -18.55 24.78 27.35
CA MET A 145 -19.30 25.90 26.75
C MET A 145 -20.40 25.41 25.82
N CYS A 146 -20.18 24.35 25.06
CA CYS A 146 -21.22 23.70 24.26
C CYS A 146 -22.36 23.13 25.13
N SER A 147 -22.04 22.49 26.26
CA SER A 147 -23.02 21.98 27.20
C SER A 147 -23.93 23.09 27.70
N GLU A 148 -23.34 24.22 28.08
CA GLU A 148 -24.08 25.41 28.61
C GLU A 148 -25.02 26.01 27.57
N LYS A 149 -24.64 26.02 26.28
CA LYS A 149 -25.48 26.53 25.18
C LYS A 149 -26.36 25.47 24.51
N GLY A 150 -26.30 24.21 24.93
CA GLY A 150 -27.10 23.13 24.35
C GLY A 150 -26.63 22.73 22.92
N ILE A 151 -25.36 22.92 22.59
CA ILE A 151 -24.73 22.58 21.31
C ILE A 151 -24.12 21.18 21.42
N GLU A 152 -24.19 20.36 20.35
CA GLU A 152 -23.46 19.08 20.27
C GLU A 152 -21.97 19.33 20.03
N GLY A 153 -21.10 18.72 20.86
CA GLY A 153 -19.64 18.82 20.73
C GLY A 153 -19.00 17.57 20.12
N ALA A 154 -18.11 17.78 19.17
CA ALA A 154 -17.31 16.72 18.55
C ALA A 154 -15.82 17.04 18.68
N MET A 155 -15.07 16.15 19.33
CA MET A 155 -13.63 16.26 19.54
C MET A 155 -12.93 15.40 18.48
N VAL A 156 -12.15 16.02 17.62
CA VAL A 156 -11.44 15.31 16.53
C VAL A 156 -10.01 15.04 16.96
N THR A 157 -9.80 13.89 17.57
CA THR A 157 -8.51 13.45 18.09
C THR A 157 -8.46 11.92 18.14
N SER A 158 -7.27 11.38 18.31
CA SER A 158 -7.07 9.94 18.59
C SER A 158 -6.58 9.69 20.02
N ASP A 159 -6.46 10.73 20.81
CA ASP A 159 -6.00 10.62 22.17
C ASP A 159 -7.08 10.04 23.07
N LYS A 160 -6.72 9.02 23.85
CA LYS A 160 -7.63 8.33 24.78
C LYS A 160 -8.07 9.18 25.95
N ASP A 161 -7.29 10.21 26.30
CA ASP A 161 -7.52 11.05 27.47
C ASP A 161 -8.81 11.89 27.31
N TYR A 162 -9.16 12.23 26.07
CA TYR A 162 -10.45 12.88 25.75
C TYR A 162 -11.69 12.03 26.06
N MET A 163 -11.56 10.73 26.29
CA MET A 163 -12.70 9.87 26.64
C MET A 163 -13.38 10.28 27.93
N GLN A 164 -12.68 10.99 28.83
CA GLN A 164 -13.24 11.58 30.04
C GLN A 164 -14.30 12.65 29.76
N LEU A 165 -14.28 13.27 28.56
CA LEU A 165 -15.18 14.35 28.16
C LEU A 165 -16.43 13.87 27.38
N ILE A 166 -16.53 12.56 27.10
CA ILE A 166 -17.65 12.01 26.33
C ILE A 166 -18.94 12.03 27.19
N THR A 167 -20.01 12.53 26.60
CA THR A 167 -21.36 12.61 27.21
C THR A 167 -22.40 12.18 26.19
N ASP A 168 -23.69 12.30 26.52
CA ASP A 168 -24.78 12.13 25.56
C ASP A 168 -24.72 13.14 24.41
N LYS A 169 -24.14 14.32 24.66
CA LYS A 169 -24.05 15.43 23.69
C LYS A 169 -22.63 15.57 23.09
N HIS A 170 -21.61 15.01 23.72
CA HIS A 170 -20.23 15.14 23.28
C HIS A 170 -19.67 13.78 22.86
N CYS A 171 -19.00 13.77 21.72
CA CYS A 171 -18.38 12.56 21.18
C CYS A 171 -16.98 12.83 20.63
N MET A 172 -16.21 11.77 20.43
CA MET A 172 -14.93 11.84 19.72
C MET A 172 -15.10 11.35 18.28
N TYR A 173 -14.26 11.87 17.40
CA TYR A 173 -14.05 11.35 16.04
C TYR A 173 -12.62 10.84 15.89
N ASN A 174 -12.48 9.55 15.60
CA ASN A 174 -11.17 8.94 15.38
C ASN A 174 -10.62 9.23 13.97
N HIS A 175 -9.45 8.69 13.67
CA HIS A 175 -8.77 8.85 12.37
C HIS A 175 -9.57 8.33 11.15
N LYS A 176 -10.55 7.46 11.36
CA LYS A 176 -11.44 6.96 10.31
C LYS A 176 -12.71 7.81 10.19
N ASN A 177 -12.80 8.91 10.93
CA ASN A 177 -14.00 9.72 11.12
C ASN A 177 -15.19 8.90 11.65
N GLN A 178 -14.91 7.91 12.52
CA GLN A 178 -15.94 7.16 13.21
C GLN A 178 -16.28 7.87 14.51
N LYS A 179 -17.57 8.07 14.75
CA LYS A 179 -18.10 8.65 15.97
C LYS A 179 -17.94 7.66 17.14
N LEU A 180 -17.26 8.08 18.19
CA LEU A 180 -17.02 7.33 19.42
C LEU A 180 -17.79 8.01 20.55
N GLY A 181 -18.81 7.34 21.07
CA GLY A 181 -19.65 7.82 22.16
C GLY A 181 -19.51 6.96 23.41
N LEU A 182 -20.48 7.09 24.34
CA LEU A 182 -20.53 6.38 25.64
C LEU A 182 -20.31 4.86 25.50
N LYS A 183 -20.92 4.24 24.50
CA LYS A 183 -20.77 2.81 24.24
C LYS A 183 -19.31 2.41 24.03
N HIS A 184 -18.53 3.24 23.35
CA HIS A 184 -17.11 2.96 23.08
C HIS A 184 -16.26 3.05 24.36
N VAL A 185 -16.53 3.98 25.26
CA VAL A 185 -15.86 4.07 26.56
C VAL A 185 -16.16 2.81 27.38
N GLN A 186 -17.40 2.37 27.39
CA GLN A 186 -17.83 1.14 28.05
C GLN A 186 -17.16 -0.11 27.45
N GLU A 187 -17.04 -0.20 26.15
CA GLU A 187 -16.37 -1.32 25.48
C GLU A 187 -14.86 -1.35 25.74
N LYS A 188 -14.21 -0.19 25.83
CA LYS A 188 -12.77 -0.07 25.99
C LYS A 188 -12.30 -0.19 27.43
N PHE A 189 -12.95 0.54 28.34
CA PHE A 189 -12.53 0.62 29.74
C PHE A 189 -13.52 -0.02 30.73
N GLY A 190 -14.71 -0.46 30.27
CA GLY A 190 -15.72 -1.05 31.13
C GLY A 190 -16.27 -0.10 32.19
N CYS A 191 -16.16 1.24 31.98
CA CYS A 191 -16.50 2.27 32.97
C CYS A 191 -17.25 3.45 32.36
N ARG A 192 -17.72 4.38 33.19
CA ARG A 192 -18.24 5.66 32.73
C ARG A 192 -17.12 6.63 32.38
N PRO A 193 -17.37 7.65 31.53
CA PRO A 193 -16.37 8.66 31.15
C PRO A 193 -15.68 9.35 32.34
N ASP A 194 -16.45 9.70 33.39
CA ASP A 194 -15.95 10.35 34.60
C ASP A 194 -14.93 9.49 35.40
N GLN A 195 -14.92 8.18 35.17
CA GLN A 195 -14.01 7.24 35.81
C GLN A 195 -12.71 7.00 35.00
N VAL A 196 -12.64 7.49 33.77
CA VAL A 196 -11.46 7.31 32.91
C VAL A 196 -10.23 7.96 33.54
N ILE A 197 -10.38 9.13 34.17
CA ILE A 197 -9.28 9.82 34.89
C ILE A 197 -8.69 8.96 36.01
N ASP A 198 -9.50 8.21 36.72
CA ASP A 198 -9.03 7.35 37.82
C ASP A 198 -8.35 6.10 37.30
N ILE A 199 -8.80 5.55 36.16
CA ILE A 199 -8.11 4.43 35.50
C ILE A 199 -6.76 4.88 34.97
N LEU A 200 -6.69 6.02 34.28
CA LEU A 200 -5.44 6.58 33.76
C LEU A 200 -4.49 6.99 34.90
N GLY A 201 -5.04 7.56 35.97
CA GLY A 201 -4.27 7.92 37.17
C GLY A 201 -3.60 6.73 37.87
N LEU A 202 -4.29 5.57 37.91
CA LEU A 202 -3.69 4.34 38.46
C LEU A 202 -2.65 3.71 37.53
N MET A 203 -2.95 3.64 36.21
CA MET A 203 -2.04 2.99 35.28
C MET A 203 -0.88 3.86 34.85
N GLY A 204 -0.97 5.17 34.97
CA GLY A 204 -0.02 6.14 34.45
C GLY A 204 -0.02 6.20 32.93
N ASP A 205 0.81 7.08 32.37
CA ASP A 205 1.06 7.18 30.93
C ASP A 205 2.54 7.32 30.62
N SER A 206 3.11 6.31 29.96
CA SER A 206 4.52 6.32 29.57
C SER A 206 4.83 7.31 28.45
N SER A 207 3.83 7.73 27.66
CA SER A 207 3.99 8.70 26.57
C SER A 207 4.22 10.09 27.13
N ASP A 208 3.50 10.43 28.22
CA ASP A 208 3.56 11.72 28.88
C ASP A 208 4.37 11.68 30.17
N ASN A 209 5.01 10.56 30.44
CA ASN A 209 5.79 10.32 31.63
C ASN A 209 5.00 10.51 32.93
N VAL A 210 3.71 10.14 32.90
CA VAL A 210 2.85 10.14 34.08
C VAL A 210 3.11 8.87 34.89
N PRO A 211 3.48 8.96 36.17
CA PRO A 211 4.06 7.83 36.93
C PRO A 211 3.10 6.67 37.17
N GLY A 212 1.83 6.95 37.51
CA GLY A 212 0.87 5.93 37.92
C GLY A 212 1.31 5.16 39.20
N VAL A 213 0.66 4.04 39.45
CA VAL A 213 1.06 3.05 40.46
C VAL A 213 1.93 1.96 39.79
N LYS A 214 3.14 1.78 40.23
CA LYS A 214 4.12 0.89 39.63
C LYS A 214 3.63 -0.55 39.56
N GLY A 215 3.42 -1.05 38.31
CA GLY A 215 2.93 -2.40 38.01
C GLY A 215 1.43 -2.60 38.16
N VAL A 216 0.66 -1.50 38.14
CA VAL A 216 -0.78 -1.48 37.91
C VAL A 216 -1.01 -1.15 36.44
N GLY A 217 -1.42 -2.13 35.66
CA GLY A 217 -1.78 -1.93 34.26
C GLY A 217 -3.28 -1.76 34.09
N GLU A 218 -3.71 -1.49 32.85
CA GLU A 218 -5.10 -1.20 32.46
C GLU A 218 -6.12 -2.18 33.06
N LYS A 219 -5.91 -3.51 32.90
CA LYS A 219 -6.85 -4.52 33.43
C LYS A 219 -7.01 -4.47 34.96
N THR A 220 -5.94 -4.12 35.68
CA THR A 220 -5.97 -4.02 37.15
C THR A 220 -6.63 -2.72 37.55
N ALA A 221 -6.28 -1.60 36.92
CA ALA A 221 -6.89 -0.30 37.16
C ALA A 221 -8.41 -0.35 36.94
N VAL A 222 -8.86 -0.92 35.82
CA VAL A 222 -10.27 -1.12 35.50
C VAL A 222 -10.99 -1.93 36.58
N LYS A 223 -10.40 -3.04 37.07
CA LYS A 223 -11.03 -3.83 38.15
C LYS A 223 -11.14 -3.07 39.46
N LEU A 224 -10.11 -2.30 39.80
CA LEU A 224 -10.13 -1.50 41.03
C LEU A 224 -11.15 -0.39 40.97
N ILE A 225 -11.22 0.36 39.86
CA ILE A 225 -12.17 1.45 39.69
C ILE A 225 -13.60 0.93 39.52
N ALA A 226 -13.80 -0.20 38.86
CA ALA A 226 -15.11 -0.84 38.80
C ALA A 226 -15.65 -1.22 40.19
N LYS A 227 -14.77 -1.59 41.15
CA LYS A 227 -15.16 -1.95 42.52
C LYS A 227 -15.34 -0.73 43.42
N TYR A 228 -14.37 0.21 43.38
CA TYR A 228 -14.33 1.32 44.33
C TYR A 228 -14.77 2.66 43.73
N GLY A 229 -15.01 2.77 42.45
CA GLY A 229 -15.57 3.94 41.77
C GLY A 229 -14.52 5.01 41.41
N SER A 230 -13.59 5.33 42.29
CA SER A 230 -12.57 6.37 42.11
C SER A 230 -11.29 6.07 42.92
N ILE A 231 -10.18 6.76 42.61
CA ILE A 231 -8.92 6.70 43.38
C ILE A 231 -9.14 7.16 44.80
N PRO A 232 -9.79 8.30 45.10
CA PRO A 232 -10.04 8.67 46.50
C PRO A 232 -10.73 7.56 47.29
N ASN A 233 -11.83 7.04 46.78
CA ASN A 233 -12.62 6.01 47.43
C ASN A 233 -11.85 4.66 47.55
N LEU A 234 -11.01 4.33 46.61
CA LEU A 234 -10.12 3.17 46.67
C LEU A 234 -9.17 3.28 47.91
N TYR A 235 -8.60 4.46 48.10
CA TYR A 235 -7.68 4.69 49.22
C TYR A 235 -8.39 4.88 50.58
N GLU A 236 -9.64 5.28 50.63
CA GLU A 236 -10.48 5.23 51.81
C GLU A 236 -10.77 3.80 52.24
N HIS A 237 -10.84 2.85 51.31
CA HIS A 237 -11.14 1.44 51.54
C HIS A 237 -9.91 0.55 51.34
N ILE A 238 -8.71 1.09 51.41
CA ILE A 238 -7.45 0.39 51.09
C ILE A 238 -7.25 -0.85 51.97
N ASP A 239 -7.71 -0.79 53.21
CA ASP A 239 -7.57 -1.89 54.22
C ASP A 239 -8.48 -3.09 53.90
N GLU A 240 -9.45 -2.96 53.01
CA GLU A 240 -10.31 -4.07 52.52
C GLU A 240 -9.63 -4.93 51.46
N LEU A 241 -8.52 -4.48 50.93
CA LEU A 241 -7.79 -5.23 49.90
C LEU A 241 -7.01 -6.40 50.52
N PRO A 242 -6.88 -7.54 49.83
CA PRO A 242 -6.08 -8.67 50.28
C PRO A 242 -4.63 -8.24 50.50
N LYS A 243 -4.04 -8.71 51.63
CA LYS A 243 -2.62 -8.45 51.96
C LYS A 243 -1.71 -9.19 50.97
N ASN A 244 -1.39 -8.53 49.86
CA ASN A 244 -0.54 -9.05 48.79
C ASN A 244 0.35 -7.94 48.22
N LYS A 245 1.23 -8.28 47.28
CA LYS A 245 2.13 -7.33 46.60
C LYS A 245 1.40 -6.17 45.89
N MET A 246 0.13 -6.33 45.57
CA MET A 246 -0.65 -5.27 44.96
C MET A 246 -1.00 -4.19 45.98
N LEU A 247 -1.44 -4.57 47.16
CA LEU A 247 -1.69 -3.65 48.25
C LEU A 247 -0.43 -2.86 48.63
N GLU A 248 0.73 -3.54 48.76
CA GLU A 248 1.99 -2.86 49.00
C GLU A 248 2.33 -1.79 47.95
N LYS A 249 2.11 -2.10 46.69
CA LYS A 249 2.32 -1.13 45.59
C LYS A 249 1.38 0.06 45.65
N LEU A 250 0.11 -0.18 45.89
CA LEU A 250 -0.87 0.89 46.04
C LEU A 250 -0.54 1.80 47.23
N VAL A 251 -0.13 1.25 48.33
CA VAL A 251 0.28 2.03 49.54
C VAL A 251 1.54 2.83 49.25
N ASN A 252 2.56 2.21 48.64
CA ASN A 252 3.87 2.86 48.41
C ASN A 252 3.77 3.97 47.36
N ASP A 253 2.91 3.81 46.32
CA ASP A 253 2.77 4.75 45.21
C ASP A 253 1.51 5.63 45.36
N ARG A 254 0.97 5.79 46.55
CA ARG A 254 -0.24 6.59 46.84
C ARG A 254 -0.15 8.00 46.28
N GLU A 255 0.95 8.70 46.58
CA GLU A 255 1.19 10.07 46.09
C GLU A 255 1.26 10.11 44.55
N ASN A 256 1.92 9.14 43.93
CA ASN A 256 1.98 9.01 42.47
C ASN A 256 0.61 8.79 41.88
N ALA A 257 -0.29 8.02 42.49
CA ALA A 257 -1.64 7.81 42.02
C ALA A 257 -2.45 9.10 41.97
N PHE A 258 -2.40 9.90 43.03
CA PHE A 258 -3.10 11.19 43.10
C PHE A 258 -2.49 12.22 42.15
N LEU A 259 -1.15 12.36 42.11
CA LEU A 259 -0.46 13.22 41.16
C LEU A 259 -0.80 12.83 39.73
N SER A 260 -0.78 11.55 39.42
CA SER A 260 -1.12 11.07 38.08
C SER A 260 -2.56 11.37 37.69
N ARG A 261 -3.51 11.23 38.63
CA ARG A 261 -4.89 11.59 38.42
C ARG A 261 -5.02 13.08 38.08
N GLU A 262 -4.31 13.96 38.81
CA GLU A 262 -4.31 15.39 38.51
C GLU A 262 -3.71 15.70 37.11
N LEU A 263 -2.57 15.07 36.76
CA LEU A 263 -1.89 15.27 35.48
C LEU A 263 -2.72 14.84 34.27
N VAL A 264 -3.50 13.74 34.39
CA VAL A 264 -4.36 13.25 33.28
C VAL A 264 -5.74 13.91 33.26
N THR A 265 -6.10 14.70 34.25
CA THR A 265 -7.37 15.42 34.26
C THR A 265 -7.28 16.62 33.33
N ILE A 266 -8.23 16.69 32.38
CA ILE A 266 -8.37 17.83 31.47
C ILE A 266 -9.03 18.97 32.20
N ASP A 267 -8.40 20.15 32.20
CA ASP A 267 -8.99 21.35 32.78
C ASP A 267 -10.02 21.94 31.81
N VAL A 268 -11.26 21.99 32.23
CA VAL A 268 -12.38 22.51 31.42
C VAL A 268 -12.68 23.98 31.69
N ASN A 269 -11.80 24.72 32.40
CA ASN A 269 -11.99 26.09 32.83
C ASN A 269 -10.88 27.03 32.33
N VAL A 270 -10.30 26.78 31.16
CA VAL A 270 -9.37 27.71 30.55
C VAL A 270 -10.03 29.07 30.38
N PRO A 271 -9.41 30.19 30.77
CA PRO A 271 -10.02 31.51 30.72
C PRO A 271 -10.03 32.10 29.30
N LEU A 272 -10.81 31.47 28.42
CA LEU A 272 -10.93 31.90 27.02
C LEU A 272 -11.74 33.22 26.95
N GLU A 273 -11.23 34.21 26.24
CA GLU A 273 -11.81 35.56 26.15
C GLU A 273 -12.75 35.74 24.94
N PHE A 274 -13.27 34.66 24.35
CA PHE A 274 -14.18 34.69 23.20
C PHE A 274 -15.46 33.90 23.45
N SER A 275 -16.48 34.16 22.64
CA SER A 275 -17.73 33.42 22.67
C SER A 275 -17.77 32.32 21.60
N LEU A 276 -18.62 31.28 21.80
CA LEU A 276 -18.79 30.23 20.77
C LEU A 276 -19.32 30.82 19.44
N ASP A 277 -19.99 31.99 19.46
CA ASP A 277 -20.52 32.58 18.24
C ASP A 277 -19.41 33.05 17.28
N GLU A 278 -18.21 33.34 17.81
CA GLU A 278 -17.03 33.69 17.03
C GLU A 278 -16.42 32.49 16.32
N LEU A 279 -16.76 31.27 16.72
CA LEU A 279 -16.34 30.03 16.07
C LEU A 279 -17.28 29.59 14.95
N ARG A 280 -18.31 30.42 14.65
CA ARG A 280 -19.33 30.06 13.66
C ARG A 280 -18.72 30.04 12.27
N MET A 281 -18.98 28.96 11.57
CA MET A 281 -18.40 28.71 10.26
C MET A 281 -19.25 29.33 9.15
N ASP A 282 -18.66 30.19 8.31
CA ASP A 282 -19.29 30.58 7.06
C ASP A 282 -18.82 29.69 5.91
N GLN A 283 -19.66 28.70 5.55
CA GLN A 283 -19.35 27.78 4.45
C GLN A 283 -19.16 28.47 3.09
N ARG A 284 -19.55 29.73 2.93
CA ARG A 284 -19.44 30.47 1.68
C ARG A 284 -18.06 31.14 1.53
N SER A 285 -17.40 31.51 2.63
CA SER A 285 -16.11 32.19 2.64
C SER A 285 -14.93 31.20 2.51
N LEU A 286 -15.09 29.99 3.03
CA LEU A 286 -14.05 28.97 3.20
C LEU A 286 -13.18 28.66 1.98
N LEU A 287 -13.72 28.71 0.78
CA LEU A 287 -13.05 28.25 -0.44
C LEU A 287 -12.81 29.37 -1.46
N GLY A 288 -13.09 30.64 -1.09
CA GLY A 288 -12.94 31.78 -1.97
C GLY A 288 -11.71 32.66 -1.68
N ASN A 289 -10.88 32.29 -0.71
CA ASN A 289 -9.73 33.08 -0.31
C ASN A 289 -8.54 32.87 -1.28
N PRO A 290 -8.01 33.92 -1.94
CA PRO A 290 -6.84 33.81 -2.80
C PRO A 290 -5.60 33.25 -2.11
N GLN A 291 -5.41 33.53 -0.82
CA GLN A 291 -4.29 33.05 -0.03
C GLN A 291 -4.32 31.52 0.12
N LEU A 292 -5.51 30.93 0.17
CA LEU A 292 -5.65 29.46 0.20
C LEU A 292 -5.07 28.82 -1.07
N ILE A 293 -5.32 29.43 -2.22
CA ILE A 293 -4.80 28.95 -3.50
C ILE A 293 -3.29 29.04 -3.54
N GLU A 294 -2.72 30.16 -3.11
CA GLU A 294 -1.25 30.35 -3.06
C GLU A 294 -0.59 29.29 -2.16
N ILE A 295 -1.17 29.01 -0.99
CA ILE A 295 -0.66 27.97 -0.08
C ILE A 295 -0.79 26.57 -0.69
N LEU A 296 -1.94 26.25 -1.32
CA LEU A 296 -2.14 24.96 -1.95
C LEU A 296 -1.24 24.77 -3.19
N GLU A 297 -0.92 25.84 -3.91
CA GLU A 297 0.06 25.85 -4.99
C GLU A 297 1.48 25.65 -4.45
N GLU A 298 1.85 26.37 -3.39
CA GLU A 298 3.17 26.23 -2.76
C GLU A 298 3.39 24.82 -2.22
N LEU A 299 2.37 24.19 -1.63
CA LEU A 299 2.39 22.83 -1.13
C LEU A 299 2.17 21.78 -2.25
N GLU A 300 1.84 22.21 -3.46
CA GLU A 300 1.51 21.36 -4.62
C GLU A 300 0.32 20.41 -4.37
N PHE A 301 -0.71 20.88 -3.67
CA PHE A 301 -1.92 20.12 -3.40
C PHE A 301 -2.87 20.11 -4.61
N LYS A 302 -2.36 19.58 -5.73
CA LYS A 302 -3.03 19.59 -7.05
C LYS A 302 -4.47 19.07 -7.02
N SER A 303 -4.74 18.02 -6.23
CA SER A 303 -6.08 17.45 -6.09
C SER A 303 -7.10 18.41 -5.44
N PHE A 304 -6.65 19.29 -4.56
CA PHE A 304 -7.50 20.28 -3.89
C PHE A 304 -7.68 21.53 -4.75
N LEU A 305 -6.61 22.02 -5.35
CA LEU A 305 -6.69 23.13 -6.33
C LEU A 305 -7.73 22.83 -7.41
N LYS A 306 -7.77 21.59 -7.86
CA LYS A 306 -8.70 21.09 -8.84
C LYS A 306 -10.15 21.06 -8.34
N LYS A 307 -10.41 20.68 -7.10
CA LYS A 307 -11.74 20.73 -6.51
C LYS A 307 -12.27 22.17 -6.42
N LEU A 308 -11.39 23.11 -6.11
CA LEU A 308 -11.71 24.53 -6.03
C LEU A 308 -12.10 25.12 -7.39
N SER A 309 -11.40 24.72 -8.45
CA SER A 309 -11.71 25.19 -9.83
C SER A 309 -13.02 24.60 -10.37
N ALA A 310 -13.35 23.36 -10.04
CA ALA A 310 -14.57 22.68 -10.51
C ALA A 310 -15.87 23.23 -9.89
N THR A 311 -15.80 23.97 -8.78
CA THR A 311 -16.99 24.54 -8.12
C THR A 311 -17.49 25.87 -8.72
N GLY A 312 -17.00 26.28 -9.90
CA GLY A 312 -17.45 27.51 -10.62
C GLY A 312 -16.99 28.82 -9.97
N ARG A 313 -16.20 28.78 -8.90
CA ARG A 313 -15.65 29.97 -8.20
C ARG A 313 -14.34 30.48 -8.80
N ALA A 314 -13.81 29.80 -9.79
CA ALA A 314 -12.56 30.17 -10.48
C ALA A 314 -12.68 31.42 -11.38
N ALA A 315 -13.88 31.87 -11.72
CA ALA A 315 -14.07 33.06 -12.57
C ALA A 315 -13.60 34.39 -11.91
N ALA A 316 -13.49 34.44 -10.58
CA ALA A 316 -12.95 35.58 -9.85
C ALA A 316 -11.40 35.60 -9.76
N LEU A 317 -10.75 34.50 -10.14
CA LEU A 317 -9.31 34.23 -9.91
C LEU A 317 -8.45 34.37 -11.17
N ALA A 318 -9.04 34.59 -12.33
CA ALA A 318 -8.31 34.73 -13.61
C ALA A 318 -7.49 36.04 -13.72
N SER A 319 -7.41 36.85 -12.67
CA SER A 319 -6.69 38.13 -12.66
C SER A 319 -5.34 38.14 -11.94
N VAL A 320 -4.88 36.99 -11.41
CA VAL A 320 -3.55 36.89 -10.77
C VAL A 320 -2.53 36.43 -11.81
N LYS A 321 -1.62 37.29 -12.18
CA LYS A 321 -0.51 37.00 -13.10
C LYS A 321 0.41 35.92 -12.51
N VAL A 322 0.51 34.79 -13.19
CA VAL A 322 1.52 33.75 -12.95
C VAL A 322 2.88 34.32 -13.39
N ASN A 323 3.84 34.40 -12.46
CA ASN A 323 5.24 34.67 -12.78
C ASN A 323 5.84 33.41 -13.44
N GLU A 324 6.08 33.52 -14.75
CA GLU A 324 6.83 32.57 -15.55
C GLU A 324 8.29 32.49 -15.07
N LYS A 325 8.70 31.34 -14.58
CA LYS A 325 10.06 30.77 -14.74
C LYS A 325 10.13 29.35 -14.18
N PHE A 326 9.71 28.38 -14.95
CA PHE A 326 10.36 27.06 -15.10
C PHE A 326 9.73 26.38 -16.31
N ASP A 327 10.59 25.92 -17.20
CA ASP A 327 10.29 25.31 -18.49
C ASP A 327 9.59 23.96 -18.30
N GLN A 328 8.27 24.00 -18.10
CA GLN A 328 7.36 22.87 -18.33
C GLN A 328 6.32 23.37 -19.33
N GLN A 329 6.29 22.71 -20.48
CA GLN A 329 5.26 22.96 -21.48
C GLN A 329 3.89 23.04 -20.81
N PRO A 330 3.02 24.02 -21.16
CA PRO A 330 1.70 24.13 -20.57
C PRO A 330 0.96 22.81 -20.71
N ALA A 331 0.42 22.31 -19.62
CA ALA A 331 -0.50 21.18 -19.67
C ALA A 331 -1.62 21.59 -20.62
N VAL A 332 -1.71 20.94 -21.75
CA VAL A 332 -2.82 21.13 -22.68
C VAL A 332 -4.08 20.79 -21.89
N GLU A 333 -4.91 21.79 -21.63
CA GLU A 333 -6.23 21.59 -21.04
C GLU A 333 -7.02 20.73 -22.02
N ILE A 334 -7.12 19.44 -21.72
CA ILE A 334 -7.93 18.52 -22.50
C ILE A 334 -9.36 18.70 -22.02
N GLN A 335 -10.15 19.42 -22.80
CA GLN A 335 -11.57 19.53 -22.57
C GLN A 335 -12.22 18.19 -22.92
N VAL A 336 -12.69 17.46 -21.88
CA VAL A 336 -13.44 16.23 -22.07
C VAL A 336 -14.91 16.57 -22.20
N ASP A 337 -15.49 16.30 -23.35
CA ASP A 337 -16.92 16.48 -23.56
C ASP A 337 -17.72 15.46 -22.73
N PRO A 338 -18.88 15.84 -22.18
CA PRO A 338 -19.72 14.91 -21.44
C PRO A 338 -20.16 13.73 -22.29
N ILE A 339 -19.85 12.52 -21.85
CA ILE A 339 -20.25 11.29 -22.52
C ILE A 339 -21.75 11.06 -22.31
N LYS A 340 -22.46 10.70 -23.39
CA LYS A 340 -23.87 10.31 -23.36
C LYS A 340 -23.98 8.78 -23.36
N PRO A 341 -24.24 8.14 -22.21
CA PRO A 341 -24.49 6.71 -22.14
C PRO A 341 -25.75 6.35 -22.91
N LYS A 342 -25.70 5.25 -23.66
CA LYS A 342 -26.82 4.71 -24.43
C LYS A 342 -26.91 3.20 -24.28
N LEU A 343 -28.09 2.64 -24.47
CA LEU A 343 -28.33 1.21 -24.49
C LEU A 343 -28.41 0.72 -25.96
N VAL A 344 -27.79 -0.42 -26.21
CA VAL A 344 -28.01 -1.18 -27.46
C VAL A 344 -29.25 -2.03 -27.27
N ASP A 345 -30.32 -1.69 -27.96
CA ASP A 345 -31.66 -2.26 -27.87
C ASP A 345 -31.98 -3.26 -28.99
N SER A 346 -31.09 -3.39 -29.95
CA SER A 346 -31.30 -4.26 -31.09
C SER A 346 -30.00 -4.69 -31.76
N ILE A 347 -30.04 -5.83 -32.47
CA ILE A 347 -28.90 -6.33 -33.25
C ILE A 347 -28.51 -5.37 -34.39
N ASP A 348 -29.46 -4.67 -35.00
CA ASP A 348 -29.19 -3.69 -36.08
C ASP A 348 -28.42 -2.50 -35.51
N ARG A 349 -28.73 -2.05 -34.29
CA ARG A 349 -27.98 -0.99 -33.65
C ARG A 349 -26.54 -1.43 -33.36
N PHE A 350 -26.34 -2.66 -32.88
CA PHE A 350 -24.99 -3.22 -32.68
C PHE A 350 -24.22 -3.28 -34.00
N GLN A 351 -24.85 -3.77 -35.11
CA GLN A 351 -24.19 -3.83 -36.41
C GLN A 351 -23.81 -2.44 -36.93
N SER A 352 -24.66 -1.43 -36.71
CA SER A 352 -24.35 -0.05 -37.05
C SER A 352 -23.13 0.49 -36.29
N LEU A 353 -22.97 0.15 -35.00
CA LEU A 353 -21.79 0.51 -34.20
C LEU A 353 -20.52 -0.16 -34.72
N ILE A 354 -20.59 -1.45 -35.07
CA ILE A 354 -19.46 -2.17 -35.68
C ILE A 354 -19.06 -1.53 -37.00
N GLN A 355 -20.04 -1.17 -37.84
CA GLN A 355 -19.78 -0.48 -39.11
C GLN A 355 -19.10 0.88 -38.86
N SER A 356 -19.60 1.68 -37.94
CA SER A 356 -18.97 2.95 -37.54
C SER A 356 -17.53 2.77 -37.06
N ALA A 357 -17.25 1.71 -36.29
CA ALA A 357 -15.90 1.39 -35.84
C ALA A 357 -14.96 1.06 -37.01
N VAL A 358 -15.46 0.37 -38.04
CA VAL A 358 -14.70 0.07 -39.27
C VAL A 358 -14.40 1.35 -40.06
N GLU A 359 -15.39 2.23 -40.22
CA GLU A 359 -15.24 3.51 -40.93
C GLU A 359 -14.29 4.48 -40.23
N LEU A 360 -14.40 4.61 -38.88
CA LEU A 360 -13.55 5.47 -38.08
C LEU A 360 -12.19 4.83 -37.73
N LYS A 361 -12.01 3.55 -38.09
CA LYS A 361 -10.80 2.76 -37.83
C LYS A 361 -10.37 2.74 -36.35
N ARG A 362 -11.31 2.89 -35.43
CA ARG A 362 -11.03 2.85 -33.98
C ARG A 362 -12.28 2.47 -33.19
N ILE A 363 -12.04 1.86 -32.03
CA ILE A 363 -13.05 1.54 -31.03
C ILE A 363 -12.44 1.52 -29.64
N SER A 364 -13.17 2.06 -28.66
CA SER A 364 -12.93 1.79 -27.25
C SER A 364 -13.88 0.67 -26.79
N LEU A 365 -13.33 -0.33 -26.08
CA LEU A 365 -14.07 -1.51 -25.66
C LEU A 365 -13.76 -1.80 -24.19
N ASP A 366 -14.80 -2.07 -23.41
CA ASP A 366 -14.71 -2.66 -22.07
C ASP A 366 -15.76 -3.76 -21.91
N VAL A 367 -15.63 -4.59 -20.88
CA VAL A 367 -16.49 -5.73 -20.59
C VAL A 367 -17.00 -5.64 -19.16
N VAL A 368 -18.31 -5.65 -19.01
CA VAL A 368 -18.98 -5.82 -17.74
C VAL A 368 -19.12 -7.31 -17.46
N ARG A 369 -18.57 -7.78 -16.35
CA ARG A 369 -18.54 -9.19 -15.96
C ARG A 369 -19.47 -9.47 -14.81
N LYS A 370 -19.94 -10.70 -14.75
CA LYS A 370 -20.70 -11.22 -13.62
C LYS A 370 -19.77 -11.91 -12.63
N GLY A 371 -19.67 -11.37 -11.41
CA GLY A 371 -18.77 -11.92 -10.38
C GLY A 371 -17.29 -11.57 -10.57
N ASP A 372 -16.40 -12.24 -9.81
CA ASP A 372 -14.98 -11.87 -9.70
C ASP A 372 -14.01 -12.71 -10.54
N ARG A 373 -14.50 -13.77 -11.22
CA ARG A 373 -13.66 -14.66 -12.03
C ARG A 373 -13.39 -14.05 -13.41
N PHE A 374 -12.13 -14.04 -13.84
CA PHE A 374 -11.73 -13.70 -15.21
C PHE A 374 -11.60 -14.96 -16.07
N ILE A 375 -10.92 -15.97 -15.59
CA ILE A 375 -10.79 -17.26 -16.29
C ILE A 375 -12.07 -18.06 -16.08
N GLY A 376 -12.75 -18.37 -17.18
CA GLY A 376 -14.07 -19.02 -17.16
C GLY A 376 -15.21 -18.12 -16.67
N GLY A 377 -14.98 -16.79 -16.55
CA GLY A 377 -15.98 -15.84 -16.08
C GLY A 377 -17.08 -15.57 -17.11
N GLU A 378 -18.27 -15.23 -16.62
CA GLU A 378 -19.41 -14.82 -17.45
C GLU A 378 -19.33 -13.34 -17.78
N ILE A 379 -19.76 -12.98 -18.97
CA ILE A 379 -19.89 -11.59 -19.43
C ILE A 379 -21.36 -11.18 -19.31
N GLU A 380 -21.62 -10.13 -18.56
CA GLU A 380 -22.94 -9.53 -18.41
C GLU A 380 -23.27 -8.63 -19.60
N GLY A 381 -22.27 -7.85 -20.05
CA GLY A 381 -22.43 -6.95 -21.17
C GLY A 381 -21.11 -6.44 -21.74
N LEU A 382 -21.23 -5.79 -22.89
CA LEU A 382 -20.11 -5.12 -23.58
C LEU A 382 -20.35 -3.61 -23.59
N VAL A 383 -19.29 -2.84 -23.43
CA VAL A 383 -19.35 -1.38 -23.56
C VAL A 383 -18.51 -0.95 -24.75
N LEU A 384 -19.11 -0.22 -25.65
CA LEU A 384 -18.53 0.18 -26.93
C LEU A 384 -18.59 1.70 -27.11
N ALA A 385 -17.48 2.33 -27.48
CA ALA A 385 -17.46 3.74 -27.88
C ALA A 385 -16.62 3.91 -29.15
N VAL A 386 -17.19 4.51 -30.15
CA VAL A 386 -16.56 4.75 -31.48
C VAL A 386 -16.18 6.22 -31.67
N ASP A 387 -16.86 7.12 -30.98
CA ASP A 387 -16.59 8.55 -30.95
C ASP A 387 -16.39 9.06 -29.50
N ALA A 388 -16.04 10.32 -29.36
CA ALA A 388 -15.76 10.96 -28.07
C ALA A 388 -17.03 11.45 -27.34
N ALA A 389 -18.23 11.27 -27.93
CA ALA A 389 -19.46 11.83 -27.40
C ALA A 389 -20.43 10.77 -26.85
N GLN A 390 -20.33 9.53 -27.31
CA GLN A 390 -21.31 8.49 -27.03
C GLN A 390 -20.62 7.17 -26.66
N ALA A 391 -21.14 6.51 -25.64
CA ALA A 391 -20.78 5.15 -25.29
C ALA A 391 -22.05 4.30 -25.11
N TRP A 392 -21.95 3.05 -25.53
CA TRP A 392 -23.08 2.15 -25.69
C TRP A 392 -22.87 0.90 -24.85
N PHE A 393 -23.81 0.57 -24.00
CA PHE A 393 -23.86 -0.69 -23.27
C PHE A 393 -24.73 -1.71 -24.04
N LEU A 394 -24.18 -2.88 -24.29
CA LEU A 394 -24.84 -4.02 -24.92
C LEU A 394 -25.07 -5.09 -23.84
N PRO A 395 -26.26 -5.24 -23.26
CA PRO A 395 -26.58 -6.29 -22.32
C PRO A 395 -26.65 -7.64 -23.05
N LEU A 396 -25.91 -8.64 -22.60
CA LEU A 396 -25.89 -9.97 -23.21
C LEU A 396 -26.95 -10.91 -22.62
N ASP A 397 -27.54 -10.56 -21.50
CA ASP A 397 -28.63 -11.28 -20.85
C ASP A 397 -30.03 -10.76 -21.23
N ASP A 398 -30.11 -9.70 -22.02
CA ASP A 398 -31.36 -9.21 -22.58
C ASP A 398 -32.01 -10.27 -23.50
N PRO A 399 -33.30 -10.63 -23.33
CA PRO A 399 -33.94 -11.72 -24.08
C PRO A 399 -33.86 -11.54 -25.59
N ASP A 400 -33.98 -10.32 -26.11
CA ASP A 400 -33.96 -10.02 -27.55
C ASP A 400 -32.51 -10.09 -28.09
N LEU A 401 -31.51 -9.81 -27.31
CA LEU A 401 -30.10 -9.84 -27.70
C LEU A 401 -29.44 -11.20 -27.42
N ALA A 402 -29.89 -11.92 -26.41
CA ALA A 402 -29.31 -13.20 -25.99
C ALA A 402 -29.30 -14.25 -27.12
N GLN A 403 -30.35 -14.33 -27.93
CA GLN A 403 -30.41 -15.21 -29.11
C GLN A 403 -29.38 -14.83 -30.18
N HIS A 404 -28.88 -13.61 -30.18
CA HIS A 404 -27.93 -13.09 -31.15
C HIS A 404 -26.47 -13.12 -30.69
N GLN A 405 -26.19 -13.64 -29.49
CA GLN A 405 -24.82 -13.72 -28.93
C GLN A 405 -23.79 -14.33 -29.91
N PRO A 406 -24.08 -15.40 -30.67
CA PRO A 406 -23.13 -15.94 -31.65
C PRO A 406 -22.71 -14.92 -32.69
N ILE A 407 -23.68 -14.15 -33.23
CA ILE A 407 -23.45 -13.11 -34.25
C ILE A 407 -22.67 -11.94 -33.62
N ILE A 408 -23.02 -11.56 -32.40
CA ILE A 408 -22.33 -10.49 -31.66
C ILE A 408 -20.85 -10.84 -31.50
N PHE A 409 -20.54 -12.03 -30.99
CA PHE A 409 -19.14 -12.44 -30.79
C PHE A 409 -18.39 -12.70 -32.10
N GLU A 410 -19.04 -13.17 -33.16
CA GLU A 410 -18.45 -13.28 -34.52
C GLU A 410 -18.01 -11.92 -35.03
N LYS A 411 -18.92 -10.93 -34.99
CA LYS A 411 -18.64 -9.56 -35.48
C LYS A 411 -17.59 -8.87 -34.62
N LEU A 412 -17.70 -9.01 -33.31
CA LEU A 412 -16.69 -8.49 -32.37
C LEU A 412 -15.32 -9.14 -32.66
N GLY A 413 -15.29 -10.47 -32.87
CA GLY A 413 -14.05 -11.19 -33.17
C GLY A 413 -13.42 -10.72 -34.48
N SER A 414 -14.23 -10.50 -35.53
CA SER A 414 -13.75 -9.97 -36.80
C SER A 414 -13.18 -8.55 -36.67
N LEU A 415 -13.79 -7.70 -35.84
CA LEU A 415 -13.30 -6.36 -35.54
C LEU A 415 -12.00 -6.41 -34.77
N LEU A 416 -11.92 -7.24 -33.71
CA LEU A 416 -10.73 -7.38 -32.87
C LEU A 416 -9.56 -8.00 -33.63
N ALA A 417 -9.79 -8.87 -34.59
CA ALA A 417 -8.76 -9.48 -35.44
C ALA A 417 -8.16 -8.51 -36.48
N SER A 418 -8.85 -7.40 -36.80
CA SER A 418 -8.40 -6.44 -37.82
C SER A 418 -7.25 -5.58 -37.34
N ASP A 419 -6.10 -5.61 -38.03
CA ASP A 419 -4.97 -4.71 -37.78
C ASP A 419 -5.21 -3.26 -38.21
N ALA A 420 -6.20 -3.03 -39.06
CA ALA A 420 -6.56 -1.71 -39.56
C ALA A 420 -7.34 -0.86 -38.56
N ILE A 421 -7.91 -1.50 -37.52
CA ILE A 421 -8.72 -0.86 -36.50
C ILE A 421 -7.92 -0.74 -35.20
N GLN A 422 -7.83 0.47 -34.64
CA GLN A 422 -7.25 0.69 -33.33
C GLN A 422 -8.25 0.29 -32.23
N LYS A 423 -7.87 -0.65 -31.39
CA LYS A 423 -8.64 -1.09 -30.21
C LYS A 423 -8.07 -0.42 -28.97
N ILE A 424 -8.88 0.36 -28.29
CA ILE A 424 -8.52 1.05 -27.05
C ILE A 424 -9.23 0.32 -25.92
N VAL A 425 -8.47 -0.19 -24.96
CA VAL A 425 -8.95 -1.07 -23.90
C VAL A 425 -8.34 -0.69 -22.55
N TYR A 426 -8.95 -1.18 -21.49
CA TYR A 426 -8.41 -1.16 -20.15
C TYR A 426 -8.20 -2.59 -19.65
N ASP A 427 -6.98 -2.91 -19.16
CA ASP A 427 -6.56 -4.26 -18.74
C ASP A 427 -6.78 -5.32 -19.84
N TRP A 428 -6.03 -5.16 -20.93
CA TRP A 428 -6.08 -6.04 -22.11
C TRP A 428 -5.94 -7.52 -21.75
N LYS A 429 -5.08 -7.84 -20.83
CA LYS A 429 -4.87 -9.21 -20.34
C LYS A 429 -6.18 -9.83 -19.83
N ARG A 430 -6.91 -9.11 -18.99
CA ARG A 430 -8.19 -9.55 -18.43
C ARG A 430 -9.26 -9.70 -19.49
N LEU A 431 -9.30 -8.77 -20.42
CA LEU A 431 -10.22 -8.82 -21.53
C LEU A 431 -9.98 -10.07 -22.39
N LEU A 432 -8.72 -10.41 -22.67
CA LEU A 432 -8.35 -11.64 -23.38
C LEU A 432 -8.83 -12.90 -22.67
N GLN A 433 -8.68 -12.96 -21.35
CA GLN A 433 -9.10 -14.13 -20.55
C GLN A 433 -10.62 -14.36 -20.61
N LEU A 434 -11.42 -13.30 -20.75
CA LEU A 434 -12.86 -13.37 -20.94
C LEU A 434 -13.27 -13.73 -22.38
N LEU A 435 -12.53 -13.26 -23.39
CA LEU A 435 -12.87 -13.43 -24.80
C LEU A 435 -12.30 -14.72 -25.42
N ALA A 436 -11.15 -15.19 -25.00
CA ALA A 436 -10.47 -16.35 -25.57
C ALA A 436 -11.31 -17.64 -25.53
N PRO A 437 -12.05 -17.98 -24.44
CA PRO A 437 -12.92 -19.17 -24.42
C PRO A 437 -14.03 -19.14 -25.47
N ARG A 438 -14.34 -17.95 -26.02
CA ARG A 438 -15.35 -17.73 -27.07
C ARG A 438 -14.76 -17.80 -28.48
N GLY A 439 -13.52 -18.26 -28.63
CA GLY A 439 -12.86 -18.42 -29.93
C GLY A 439 -12.42 -17.10 -30.59
N ILE A 440 -12.47 -15.98 -29.88
CA ILE A 440 -12.09 -14.67 -30.41
C ILE A 440 -10.57 -14.58 -30.51
N ARG A 441 -10.10 -14.38 -31.76
CA ARG A 441 -8.71 -14.07 -32.05
C ARG A 441 -8.53 -12.56 -32.15
N THR A 442 -7.36 -12.07 -31.74
CA THR A 442 -7.05 -10.65 -31.74
C THR A 442 -5.91 -10.35 -32.72
N GLY A 443 -6.04 -9.25 -33.45
CA GLY A 443 -4.98 -8.68 -34.28
C GLY A 443 -4.07 -7.76 -33.48
N LYS A 444 -3.28 -6.98 -34.21
CA LYS A 444 -2.39 -5.92 -33.65
C LYS A 444 -3.17 -4.61 -33.48
N ASN A 445 -2.47 -3.51 -33.22
CA ASN A 445 -2.99 -2.16 -33.06
C ASN A 445 -3.95 -2.03 -31.86
N ILE A 446 -3.47 -2.47 -30.70
CA ILE A 446 -4.18 -2.41 -29.43
C ILE A 446 -3.47 -1.43 -28.50
N VAL A 447 -4.25 -0.62 -27.79
CA VAL A 447 -3.76 0.34 -26.80
C VAL A 447 -4.43 0.04 -25.45
N ASP A 448 -3.66 -0.50 -24.53
CA ASP A 448 -4.10 -0.67 -23.14
C ASP A 448 -3.74 0.59 -22.35
N VAL A 449 -4.76 1.36 -21.93
CA VAL A 449 -4.57 2.62 -21.22
C VAL A 449 -3.98 2.42 -19.81
N MET A 450 -4.18 1.24 -19.19
CA MET A 450 -3.59 0.92 -17.89
C MET A 450 -2.07 0.75 -18.00
N LEU A 451 -1.61 -0.01 -18.99
CA LEU A 451 -0.17 -0.23 -19.22
C LEU A 451 0.52 1.06 -19.68
N ALA A 452 -0.13 1.84 -20.54
CA ALA A 452 0.37 3.14 -20.96
C ALA A 452 0.53 4.10 -19.78
N ALA A 453 -0.49 4.19 -18.91
CA ALA A 453 -0.45 5.03 -17.71
C ALA A 453 0.66 4.58 -16.73
N HIS A 454 0.85 3.25 -16.54
CA HIS A 454 1.92 2.76 -15.66
C HIS A 454 3.32 3.14 -16.14
N LEU A 455 3.56 3.18 -17.45
CA LEU A 455 4.84 3.65 -17.98
C LEU A 455 5.05 5.15 -17.73
N VAL A 456 4.00 5.95 -17.87
CA VAL A 456 4.04 7.41 -17.68
C VAL A 456 4.16 7.79 -16.20
N GLU A 457 3.48 7.04 -15.31
CA GLU A 457 3.33 7.33 -13.88
C GLU A 457 3.81 6.16 -13.01
N SER A 458 5.00 5.63 -13.25
CA SER A 458 5.51 4.38 -12.63
C SER A 458 5.53 4.36 -11.10
N ASN A 459 5.42 5.50 -10.43
CA ASN A 459 5.39 5.61 -8.96
C ASN A 459 3.99 5.55 -8.36
N GLU A 460 2.95 5.64 -9.19
CA GLU A 460 1.58 5.54 -8.72
C GLU A 460 1.22 4.11 -8.31
N ARG A 461 0.23 3.99 -7.43
CA ARG A 461 -0.20 2.69 -6.90
C ARG A 461 -1.59 2.28 -7.37
N ASP A 462 -2.42 3.25 -7.70
CA ASP A 462 -3.78 3.04 -8.15
C ASP A 462 -3.87 3.26 -9.66
N PHE A 463 -3.95 2.17 -10.41
CA PHE A 463 -4.14 2.14 -11.84
C PHE A 463 -5.56 1.74 -12.23
N GLY A 464 -6.55 1.90 -11.34
CA GLY A 464 -7.97 1.81 -11.71
C GLY A 464 -8.33 2.85 -12.78
N LEU A 465 -9.18 2.49 -13.75
CA LEU A 465 -9.48 3.34 -14.91
C LEU A 465 -9.95 4.75 -14.50
N ALA A 466 -10.82 4.85 -13.50
CA ALA A 466 -11.27 6.13 -12.97
C ALA A 466 -10.13 6.98 -12.38
N ALA A 467 -9.18 6.34 -11.69
CA ALA A 467 -8.04 7.04 -11.11
C ALA A 467 -7.08 7.54 -12.19
N ILE A 468 -6.86 6.75 -13.25
CA ILE A 468 -6.05 7.16 -14.40
C ILE A 468 -6.71 8.34 -15.12
N ILE A 469 -8.01 8.24 -15.43
CA ILE A 469 -8.77 9.32 -16.07
C ILE A 469 -8.68 10.61 -15.24
N ALA A 470 -8.88 10.50 -13.93
CA ALA A 470 -8.82 11.64 -13.04
C ALA A 470 -7.43 12.32 -13.05
N ARG A 471 -6.34 11.53 -13.02
CA ARG A 471 -4.97 12.08 -13.02
C ARG A 471 -4.55 12.64 -14.36
N GLN A 472 -4.86 11.93 -15.45
CA GLN A 472 -4.33 12.24 -16.78
C GLN A 472 -5.16 13.28 -17.54
N LEU A 473 -6.47 13.28 -17.38
CA LEU A 473 -7.37 14.16 -18.11
C LEU A 473 -8.02 15.24 -17.26
N ASN A 474 -7.73 15.25 -15.97
CA ASN A 474 -8.42 16.15 -15.05
C ASN A 474 -9.96 15.96 -15.05
N TYR A 475 -10.45 14.79 -15.38
CA TYR A 475 -11.86 14.46 -15.48
C TYR A 475 -12.24 13.45 -14.39
N LEU A 476 -13.27 13.80 -13.59
CA LEU A 476 -13.84 12.88 -12.60
C LEU A 476 -15.12 12.29 -13.18
N PRO A 477 -15.17 10.98 -13.45
CA PRO A 477 -16.39 10.34 -13.91
C PRO A 477 -17.55 10.59 -12.96
N HIS A 478 -18.67 11.04 -13.54
CA HIS A 478 -19.81 11.56 -12.79
C HIS A 478 -20.49 10.47 -11.96
N TYR A 479 -20.62 9.30 -12.52
CA TYR A 479 -21.33 8.17 -11.89
C TYR A 479 -20.51 7.47 -10.80
N LEU A 480 -19.18 7.48 -10.86
CA LEU A 480 -18.31 6.94 -9.82
C LEU A 480 -18.32 7.72 -8.51
N ILE A 481 -18.69 8.99 -8.53
CA ILE A 481 -18.79 9.78 -7.30
C ILE A 481 -19.89 9.23 -6.40
N ARG A 482 -20.91 8.60 -6.97
CA ARG A 482 -22.01 7.97 -6.21
C ARG A 482 -21.64 6.61 -5.61
N THR A 483 -20.82 5.82 -6.26
CA THR A 483 -20.41 4.47 -5.80
C THR A 483 -19.26 4.49 -4.78
N LYS A 484 -18.35 5.47 -4.80
CA LYS A 484 -17.21 5.57 -3.86
C LYS A 484 -17.57 5.89 -2.41
N LYS A 485 -18.82 6.22 -2.09
CA LYS A 485 -19.26 6.53 -0.71
C LYS A 485 -19.67 5.32 0.10
N LEU A 486 -19.66 4.12 -0.46
CA LEU A 486 -20.20 2.92 0.19
C LEU A 486 -19.08 1.98 0.63
N LYS A 487 -19.23 1.40 1.83
CA LYS A 487 -18.40 0.29 2.28
C LYS A 487 -18.78 -0.98 1.51
N PRO A 488 -17.86 -1.96 1.34
CA PRO A 488 -18.18 -3.22 0.62
C PRO A 488 -19.44 -3.95 1.12
N SER A 489 -19.81 -3.80 2.39
CA SER A 489 -21.03 -4.34 2.98
C SER A 489 -22.31 -3.54 2.67
N GLU A 490 -22.18 -2.33 2.15
CA GLU A 490 -23.28 -1.43 1.78
C GLU A 490 -23.52 -1.42 0.27
N GLU A 491 -22.55 -1.84 -0.53
CA GLU A 491 -22.70 -2.00 -1.99
C GLU A 491 -23.78 -3.03 -2.35
N GLN A 492 -23.99 -4.06 -1.55
CA GLN A 492 -25.08 -5.01 -1.75
C GLN A 492 -26.49 -4.46 -1.47
N GLN A 493 -26.62 -3.34 -0.77
CA GLN A 493 -27.95 -2.75 -0.43
C GLN A 493 -28.34 -1.57 -1.35
N VAL A 494 -27.42 -1.02 -2.15
CA VAL A 494 -27.68 0.17 -2.99
C VAL A 494 -27.75 -0.18 -4.47
N ILE A 495 -27.46 -1.42 -4.86
CA ILE A 495 -27.73 -1.96 -6.21
C ILE A 495 -29.24 -2.26 -6.37
N GLU A 496 -30.11 -1.34 -5.97
CA GLU A 496 -31.54 -1.39 -6.35
C GLU A 496 -31.82 -0.75 -7.72
N SER A 497 -30.84 -0.08 -8.34
CA SER A 497 -30.92 0.28 -9.75
C SER A 497 -29.69 -0.19 -10.51
N ALA A 498 -29.79 -1.31 -11.19
CA ALA A 498 -28.83 -1.76 -12.21
C ALA A 498 -28.50 -0.67 -13.25
N SER A 499 -29.23 0.43 -13.25
CA SER A 499 -29.09 1.55 -14.17
C SER A 499 -27.86 2.44 -13.91
N ASP A 500 -27.31 2.50 -12.70
CA ASP A 500 -26.19 3.42 -12.42
C ASP A 500 -24.82 2.77 -12.67
N TYR A 501 -24.73 1.44 -12.62
CA TYR A 501 -23.48 0.71 -12.78
C TYR A 501 -22.97 0.73 -14.23
N TYR A 502 -23.80 0.41 -15.20
CA TYR A 502 -23.41 0.46 -16.63
C TYR A 502 -23.15 1.90 -17.10
N LEU A 503 -23.79 2.90 -16.50
CA LEU A 503 -23.56 4.30 -16.84
C LEU A 503 -22.11 4.71 -16.53
N ALA A 504 -21.56 4.23 -15.40
CA ALA A 504 -20.17 4.49 -15.05
C ALA A 504 -19.19 3.83 -16.05
N TYR A 505 -19.47 2.59 -16.48
CA TYR A 505 -18.66 1.94 -17.50
C TYR A 505 -18.76 2.66 -18.85
N CYS A 506 -19.95 3.08 -19.28
CA CYS A 506 -20.11 3.87 -20.49
C CYS A 506 -19.34 5.18 -20.44
N GLU A 507 -19.43 5.91 -19.34
CA GLU A 507 -18.72 7.18 -19.17
C GLU A 507 -17.21 6.96 -19.28
N MET A 508 -16.65 6.00 -18.54
CA MET A 508 -15.22 5.70 -18.55
C MET A 508 -14.74 5.21 -19.92
N THR A 509 -15.49 4.31 -20.57
CA THR A 509 -15.14 3.76 -21.88
C THR A 509 -15.19 4.84 -22.97
N GLY A 510 -16.15 5.75 -22.91
CA GLY A 510 -16.24 6.89 -23.82
C GLY A 510 -15.02 7.81 -23.74
N VAL A 511 -14.49 8.01 -22.54
CA VAL A 511 -13.31 8.86 -22.31
C VAL A 511 -11.99 8.16 -22.68
N MET A 512 -11.96 6.81 -22.73
CA MET A 512 -10.72 6.06 -23.02
C MET A 512 -10.05 6.46 -24.34
N GLY A 513 -10.81 6.86 -25.35
CA GLY A 513 -10.25 7.30 -26.63
C GLY A 513 -9.37 8.55 -26.51
N GLN A 514 -9.82 9.54 -25.74
CA GLN A 514 -9.06 10.75 -25.43
C GLN A 514 -7.87 10.45 -24.52
N LEU A 515 -8.08 9.61 -23.51
CA LEU A 515 -7.04 9.15 -22.60
C LEU A 515 -5.90 8.46 -23.35
N ALA A 516 -6.21 7.55 -24.27
CA ALA A 516 -5.22 6.85 -25.08
C ALA A 516 -4.39 7.82 -25.93
N GLY A 517 -5.03 8.78 -26.59
CA GLY A 517 -4.33 9.81 -27.36
C GLY A 517 -3.37 10.64 -26.52
N HIS A 518 -3.79 11.01 -25.32
CA HIS A 518 -2.95 11.76 -24.37
C HIS A 518 -1.75 10.94 -23.88
N LEU A 519 -1.99 9.69 -23.45
CA LEU A 519 -0.94 8.80 -22.95
C LEU A 519 0.07 8.43 -24.05
N LEU A 520 -0.39 8.13 -25.27
CA LEU A 520 0.49 7.82 -26.40
C LEU A 520 1.42 9.00 -26.74
N LYS A 521 0.89 10.23 -26.71
CA LYS A 521 1.70 11.44 -26.91
C LYS A 521 2.77 11.59 -25.81
N GLN A 522 2.41 11.35 -24.55
CA GLN A 522 3.39 11.38 -23.46
C GLN A 522 4.44 10.28 -23.59
N LEU A 523 4.06 9.05 -23.99
CA LEU A 523 4.99 7.95 -24.24
C LEU A 523 5.96 8.29 -25.38
N GLU A 524 5.52 8.97 -26.43
CA GLU A 524 6.36 9.43 -27.52
C GLU A 524 7.36 10.50 -27.04
N GLN A 525 6.89 11.52 -26.35
CA GLN A 525 7.72 12.60 -25.78
C GLN A 525 8.77 12.09 -24.80
N THR A 526 8.43 11.05 -24.05
CA THR A 526 9.36 10.41 -23.09
C THR A 526 10.19 9.28 -23.68
N HIS A 527 10.06 8.99 -24.98
CA HIS A 527 10.73 7.90 -25.70
C HIS A 527 10.41 6.49 -25.15
N MET A 528 9.28 6.31 -24.48
CA MET A 528 8.83 5.03 -23.95
C MET A 528 7.81 4.31 -24.86
N LEU A 529 7.41 4.91 -25.96
CA LEU A 529 6.44 4.30 -26.90
C LEU A 529 6.89 2.93 -27.41
N ARG A 530 8.20 2.74 -27.69
CA ARG A 530 8.74 1.45 -28.11
C ARG A 530 8.66 0.40 -26.99
N THR A 531 8.96 0.76 -25.75
CA THR A 531 8.81 -0.13 -24.59
C THR A 531 7.36 -0.56 -24.42
N PHE A 532 6.41 0.37 -24.60
CA PHE A 532 4.98 0.07 -24.59
C PHE A 532 4.61 -0.94 -25.68
N GLN A 533 4.96 -0.65 -26.95
CA GLN A 533 4.53 -1.43 -28.10
C GLN A 533 5.18 -2.78 -28.24
N TYR A 534 6.48 -2.91 -27.89
CA TYR A 534 7.27 -4.11 -28.15
C TYR A 534 7.56 -4.95 -26.91
N VAL A 535 7.38 -4.39 -25.71
CA VAL A 535 7.61 -5.12 -24.45
C VAL A 535 6.28 -5.36 -23.73
N GLU A 536 5.56 -4.29 -23.35
CA GLU A 536 4.42 -4.41 -22.42
C GLU A 536 3.15 -4.94 -23.10
N MET A 537 2.82 -4.45 -24.30
CA MET A 537 1.61 -4.88 -25.01
C MET A 537 1.65 -6.36 -25.42
N PRO A 538 2.72 -6.87 -26.05
CA PRO A 538 2.81 -8.30 -26.35
C PRO A 538 2.83 -9.18 -25.08
N LEU A 539 3.46 -8.69 -24.03
CA LEU A 539 3.52 -9.42 -22.76
C LEU A 539 2.12 -9.62 -22.14
N ALA A 540 1.19 -8.69 -22.29
CA ALA A 540 -0.18 -8.87 -21.80
C ALA A 540 -0.85 -10.13 -22.39
N GLU A 541 -0.60 -10.44 -23.67
CA GLU A 541 -1.09 -11.66 -24.32
C GLU A 541 -0.38 -12.92 -23.79
N VAL A 542 0.92 -12.83 -23.55
CA VAL A 542 1.69 -13.94 -22.99
C VAL A 542 1.21 -14.25 -21.58
N LEU A 543 1.04 -13.23 -20.75
CA LEU A 543 0.58 -13.41 -19.37
C LEU A 543 -0.87 -13.92 -19.32
N ALA A 544 -1.74 -13.48 -20.25
CA ALA A 544 -3.08 -14.06 -20.34
C ALA A 544 -3.02 -15.57 -20.60
N ALA A 545 -2.13 -16.02 -21.49
CA ALA A 545 -1.93 -17.45 -21.76
C ALA A 545 -1.30 -18.19 -20.57
N VAL A 546 -0.27 -17.63 -19.93
CA VAL A 546 0.37 -18.22 -18.73
C VAL A 546 -0.63 -18.41 -17.59
N GLU A 547 -1.42 -17.36 -17.30
CA GLU A 547 -2.46 -17.43 -16.26
C GLU A 547 -3.55 -18.44 -16.64
N GLN A 548 -3.95 -18.52 -17.91
CA GLN A 548 -4.93 -19.49 -18.39
C GLN A 548 -4.42 -20.93 -18.38
N ASN A 549 -3.13 -21.15 -18.71
CA ASN A 549 -2.49 -22.45 -18.62
C ASN A 549 -2.52 -22.98 -17.17
N GLY A 550 -2.22 -22.10 -16.20
CA GLY A 550 -2.13 -22.45 -14.79
C GLY A 550 -1.07 -23.52 -14.48
N VAL A 551 -0.87 -23.83 -13.22
CA VAL A 551 0.07 -24.86 -12.78
C VAL A 551 -0.64 -25.93 -11.96
N ARG A 552 -0.29 -27.18 -12.19
CA ARG A 552 -0.81 -28.31 -11.43
C ARG A 552 0.00 -28.54 -10.16
N ILE A 553 -0.67 -28.91 -9.09
CA ILE A 553 -0.02 -29.28 -7.84
C ILE A 553 -0.47 -30.67 -7.36
N ASP A 554 0.38 -31.35 -6.60
CA ASP A 554 0.06 -32.55 -5.83
C ASP A 554 -0.56 -32.14 -4.48
N ALA A 555 -1.88 -31.97 -4.45
CA ALA A 555 -2.60 -31.59 -3.25
C ALA A 555 -2.50 -32.66 -2.12
N ALA A 556 -2.38 -33.94 -2.49
CA ALA A 556 -2.22 -35.02 -1.51
C ALA A 556 -0.82 -34.98 -0.86
N GLY A 557 0.20 -34.65 -1.64
CA GLY A 557 1.55 -34.38 -1.14
C GLY A 557 1.58 -33.19 -0.18
N LEU A 558 0.89 -32.10 -0.48
CA LEU A 558 0.76 -30.95 0.44
C LEU A 558 0.07 -31.33 1.75
N GLY A 559 -0.97 -32.16 1.72
CA GLY A 559 -1.63 -32.63 2.94
C GLY A 559 -0.68 -33.38 3.87
N LYS A 560 0.19 -34.25 3.34
CA LYS A 560 1.24 -34.92 4.12
C LYS A 560 2.26 -33.96 4.72
N ILE A 561 2.66 -32.95 3.94
CA ILE A 561 3.58 -31.90 4.41
C ILE A 561 2.90 -31.09 5.53
N SER A 562 1.61 -30.75 5.41
CA SER A 562 0.86 -30.04 6.43
C SER A 562 0.81 -30.79 7.76
N GLU A 563 0.49 -32.10 7.74
CA GLU A 563 0.47 -32.94 8.95
C GLU A 563 1.86 -33.02 9.63
N GLU A 564 2.92 -33.12 8.83
CA GLU A 564 4.28 -33.14 9.38
C GLU A 564 4.66 -31.78 9.98
N PHE A 565 4.35 -30.68 9.29
CA PHE A 565 4.62 -29.34 9.80
C PHE A 565 3.87 -29.06 11.10
N GLU A 566 2.63 -29.55 11.22
CA GLU A 566 1.85 -29.45 12.44
C GLU A 566 2.50 -30.17 13.61
N LYS A 567 2.98 -31.41 13.41
CA LYS A 567 3.73 -32.16 14.45
C LYS A 567 5.02 -31.44 14.85
N ARG A 568 5.76 -30.92 13.89
CA ARG A 568 7.00 -30.15 14.16
C ARG A 568 6.71 -28.82 14.89
N LEU A 569 5.64 -28.11 14.53
CA LEU A 569 5.22 -26.89 15.21
C LEU A 569 4.79 -27.17 16.64
N ALA A 570 4.08 -28.25 16.92
CA ALA A 570 3.74 -28.69 18.27
C ALA A 570 5.01 -28.95 19.09
N ALA A 571 5.95 -29.74 18.55
CA ALA A 571 7.22 -30.01 19.24
C ALA A 571 8.07 -28.74 19.49
N LEU A 572 8.06 -27.80 18.55
CA LEU A 572 8.73 -26.49 18.74
C LEU A 572 8.02 -25.66 19.81
N THR A 573 6.70 -25.67 19.86
CA THR A 573 5.90 -24.99 20.87
C THR A 573 6.22 -25.50 22.27
N ASP A 574 6.24 -26.83 22.46
CA ASP A 574 6.59 -27.44 23.74
C ASP A 574 8.00 -27.03 24.21
N ARG A 575 8.97 -27.08 23.30
CA ARG A 575 10.35 -26.64 23.58
C ARG A 575 10.46 -25.14 23.89
N ILE A 576 9.68 -24.30 23.19
CA ILE A 576 9.64 -22.87 23.44
C ILE A 576 9.10 -22.61 24.85
N TYR A 577 8.02 -23.29 25.24
CA TYR A 577 7.45 -23.17 26.59
C TYR A 577 8.36 -23.70 27.67
N GLU A 578 9.04 -24.83 27.43
CA GLU A 578 10.06 -25.37 28.34
C GLU A 578 11.19 -24.34 28.59
N VAL A 579 11.75 -23.74 27.54
CA VAL A 579 12.84 -22.75 27.66
C VAL A 579 12.34 -21.41 28.21
N ALA A 580 11.08 -21.04 27.93
CA ALA A 580 10.47 -19.83 28.47
C ALA A 580 9.97 -20.02 29.94
N GLU A 581 9.87 -21.27 30.42
CA GLU A 581 9.27 -21.63 31.71
C GLU A 581 7.84 -21.12 31.90
N GLU A 582 7.12 -20.97 30.78
CA GLU A 582 5.76 -20.41 30.74
C GLU A 582 5.11 -20.64 29.38
N GLU A 583 3.81 -20.95 29.39
CA GLU A 583 2.97 -20.97 28.20
C GLU A 583 2.53 -19.53 27.83
N PHE A 584 2.71 -19.16 26.58
CA PHE A 584 2.31 -17.84 26.06
C PHE A 584 1.97 -17.94 24.57
N ASN A 585 1.26 -16.94 24.03
CA ASN A 585 0.99 -16.89 22.60
C ASN A 585 2.24 -16.45 21.82
N ILE A 586 2.95 -17.40 21.20
CA ILE A 586 4.17 -17.20 20.40
C ILE A 586 3.95 -16.21 19.26
N ASN A 587 2.72 -16.14 18.72
CA ASN A 587 2.34 -15.21 17.64
C ASN A 587 2.00 -13.80 18.16
N SER A 588 1.82 -13.63 19.47
CA SER A 588 1.60 -12.33 20.09
C SER A 588 2.93 -11.60 20.28
N ILE A 589 3.14 -10.52 19.50
CA ILE A 589 4.35 -9.69 19.61
C ILE A 589 4.52 -9.16 21.04
N LEU A 590 3.43 -8.84 21.73
CA LEU A 590 3.46 -8.28 23.09
C LEU A 590 3.89 -9.29 24.12
N GLU A 591 3.34 -10.50 24.07
CA GLU A 591 3.70 -11.56 25.01
C GLU A 591 5.14 -12.02 24.78
N LEU A 592 5.53 -12.16 23.53
CA LEU A 592 6.91 -12.50 23.16
C LEU A 592 7.91 -11.44 23.65
N GLN A 593 7.57 -10.14 23.55
CA GLN A 593 8.40 -9.06 24.09
C GLN A 593 8.56 -9.20 25.61
N SER A 594 7.47 -9.48 26.33
CA SER A 594 7.50 -9.67 27.78
C SER A 594 8.42 -10.84 28.16
N ILE A 595 8.33 -11.96 27.45
CA ILE A 595 9.21 -13.12 27.69
C ILE A 595 10.69 -12.79 27.42
N LEU A 596 10.99 -12.23 26.24
CA LEU A 596 12.37 -11.99 25.79
C LEU A 596 13.08 -10.89 26.59
N TYR A 597 12.35 -9.82 26.94
CA TYR A 597 12.96 -8.59 27.45
C TYR A 597 12.70 -8.32 28.93
N ASP A 598 11.51 -8.71 29.44
CA ASP A 598 11.12 -8.41 30.81
C ASP A 598 11.38 -9.60 31.73
N LYS A 599 11.01 -10.85 31.29
CA LYS A 599 11.17 -12.04 32.13
C LYS A 599 12.59 -12.63 32.05
N LEU A 600 13.02 -13.00 30.86
CA LEU A 600 14.32 -13.68 30.67
C LEU A 600 15.48 -12.71 30.43
N GLU A 601 15.21 -11.44 30.15
CA GLU A 601 16.22 -10.41 29.90
C GLU A 601 17.33 -10.82 28.90
N ILE A 602 16.96 -11.61 27.86
CA ILE A 602 17.89 -12.23 26.90
C ILE A 602 18.80 -11.20 26.23
N HIS A 603 18.29 -10.03 25.95
CA HIS A 603 19.05 -8.93 25.36
C HIS A 603 20.24 -8.50 26.23
N LYS A 604 20.09 -8.58 27.59
CA LYS A 604 21.19 -8.30 28.53
C LYS A 604 22.22 -9.44 28.55
N GLN A 605 21.74 -10.69 28.54
CA GLN A 605 22.59 -11.87 28.46
C GLN A 605 23.46 -11.88 27.20
N CYS A 606 22.85 -11.54 26.06
CA CYS A 606 23.54 -11.47 24.76
C CYS A 606 24.30 -10.14 24.55
N LYS A 607 24.27 -9.20 25.50
CA LYS A 607 24.88 -7.86 25.42
C LYS A 607 24.44 -7.07 24.18
N ILE A 608 23.18 -7.19 23.79
CA ILE A 608 22.59 -6.54 22.59
C ILE A 608 21.66 -5.44 23.05
N LYS A 609 21.67 -4.32 22.32
CA LYS A 609 20.69 -3.24 22.45
C LYS A 609 19.65 -3.40 21.34
N PRO A 610 18.44 -3.95 21.64
CA PRO A 610 17.41 -4.16 20.64
C PRO A 610 16.92 -2.83 20.05
N LYS A 611 16.49 -2.86 18.79
CA LYS A 611 15.86 -1.70 18.17
C LYS A 611 14.54 -1.38 18.88
N LYS A 612 14.31 -0.12 19.22
CA LYS A 612 12.98 0.32 19.66
C LYS A 612 12.02 0.39 18.47
N ILE A 613 10.80 -0.09 18.69
CA ILE A 613 9.73 0.05 17.69
C ILE A 613 9.22 1.48 17.72
N LYS A 614 8.99 2.09 16.55
CA LYS A 614 8.56 3.50 16.42
C LYS A 614 7.23 3.85 17.12
N THR A 615 6.44 2.87 17.51
CA THR A 615 5.17 3.03 18.23
C THR A 615 5.28 2.65 19.69
N GLY A 616 6.11 3.37 20.46
CA GLY A 616 6.26 3.16 21.90
C GLY A 616 7.65 2.64 22.32
N ASN A 617 7.89 2.61 23.62
CA ASN A 617 9.16 2.18 24.24
C ASN A 617 9.41 0.66 24.12
N LYS A 618 8.77 -0.02 23.18
CA LYS A 618 8.80 -1.47 22.99
C LYS A 618 9.96 -1.88 22.08
N MET A 619 10.63 -2.97 22.44
CA MET A 619 11.77 -3.50 21.70
C MET A 619 11.32 -4.38 20.53
N SER A 620 12.05 -4.35 19.40
CA SER A 620 11.74 -5.17 18.24
C SER A 620 11.93 -6.66 18.52
N THR A 621 11.04 -7.49 17.96
CA THR A 621 11.17 -8.94 17.87
C THR A 621 11.29 -9.38 16.42
N ASP A 622 11.82 -8.50 15.54
CA ASP A 622 12.06 -8.83 14.15
C ASP A 622 13.18 -9.87 14.01
N GLU A 623 13.23 -10.48 12.81
CA GLU A 623 14.19 -11.53 12.48
C GLU A 623 15.63 -11.09 12.77
N GLU A 624 16.03 -9.90 12.33
CA GLU A 624 17.38 -9.34 12.56
C GLU A 624 17.72 -9.22 14.05
N THR A 625 16.75 -8.85 14.88
CA THR A 625 16.96 -8.71 16.33
C THR A 625 17.06 -10.08 17.00
N LEU A 626 16.23 -11.05 16.59
CA LEU A 626 16.28 -12.41 17.13
C LEU A 626 17.57 -13.14 16.71
N GLU A 627 18.02 -12.97 15.48
CA GLU A 627 19.30 -13.51 15.00
C GLU A 627 20.49 -13.06 15.83
N LYS A 628 20.51 -11.79 16.24
CA LYS A 628 21.58 -11.28 17.12
C LYS A 628 21.55 -11.89 18.53
N MET A 629 20.44 -12.47 18.94
CA MET A 629 20.24 -13.06 20.27
C MET A 629 20.34 -14.59 20.29
N GLN A 630 20.80 -15.23 19.22
CA GLN A 630 20.90 -16.70 19.09
C GLN A 630 21.91 -17.36 20.04
N ALA A 631 22.72 -16.59 20.78
CA ALA A 631 23.51 -17.11 21.87
C ALA A 631 22.63 -17.75 22.99
N HIS A 632 21.35 -17.33 23.08
CA HIS A 632 20.34 -17.97 23.92
C HIS A 632 19.45 -18.88 23.02
N PRO A 633 19.02 -20.08 23.47
CA PRO A 633 18.27 -21.02 22.63
C PRO A 633 16.90 -20.51 22.19
N LEU A 634 16.20 -19.71 23.00
CA LEU A 634 14.83 -19.28 22.75
C LEU A 634 14.65 -18.49 21.43
N PRO A 635 15.46 -17.47 21.10
CA PRO A 635 15.33 -16.75 19.84
C PRO A 635 15.47 -17.66 18.61
N GLY A 636 16.38 -18.63 18.65
CA GLY A 636 16.55 -19.60 17.55
C GLY A 636 15.32 -20.49 17.37
N LEU A 637 14.70 -20.95 18.44
CA LEU A 637 13.46 -21.73 18.40
C LEU A 637 12.29 -20.90 17.86
N ILE A 638 12.19 -19.63 18.24
CA ILE A 638 11.16 -18.72 17.74
C ILE A 638 11.32 -18.46 16.24
N LEU A 639 12.55 -18.30 15.75
CA LEU A 639 12.81 -18.12 14.31
C LEU A 639 12.38 -19.36 13.53
N GLN A 640 12.74 -20.57 13.98
CA GLN A 640 12.31 -21.83 13.38
C GLN A 640 10.77 -21.99 13.38
N TYR A 641 10.12 -21.67 14.51
CA TYR A 641 8.67 -21.71 14.62
C TYR A 641 8.01 -20.73 13.63
N ARG A 642 8.49 -19.50 13.55
CA ARG A 642 7.94 -18.48 12.66
C ARG A 642 8.11 -18.85 11.18
N GLU A 643 9.28 -19.35 10.79
CA GLU A 643 9.53 -19.81 9.42
C GLU A 643 8.58 -20.95 9.04
N LEU A 644 8.52 -21.99 9.85
CA LEU A 644 7.67 -23.16 9.60
C LEU A 644 6.18 -22.79 9.59
N ASN A 645 5.74 -21.98 10.54
CA ASN A 645 4.36 -21.51 10.65
C ASN A 645 3.97 -20.63 9.45
N LYS A 646 4.88 -19.77 8.99
CA LYS A 646 4.68 -18.95 7.78
C LYS A 646 4.54 -19.82 6.54
N LEU A 647 5.41 -20.83 6.36
CA LEU A 647 5.35 -21.73 5.22
C LEU A 647 4.07 -22.56 5.22
N LYS A 648 3.67 -23.09 6.40
CA LYS A 648 2.42 -23.83 6.56
C LYS A 648 1.23 -22.96 6.18
N ASN A 649 1.05 -21.84 6.85
CA ASN A 649 -0.14 -20.99 6.69
C ASN A 649 -0.21 -20.25 5.35
N THR A 650 0.93 -19.91 4.73
CA THR A 650 0.93 -19.12 3.50
C THR A 650 0.88 -19.97 2.24
N TYR A 651 1.50 -21.17 2.29
CA TYR A 651 1.63 -22.02 1.11
C TYR A 651 0.98 -23.39 1.30
N VAL A 652 1.38 -24.14 2.32
CA VAL A 652 1.00 -25.57 2.41
C VAL A 652 -0.52 -25.73 2.57
N ASP A 653 -1.14 -24.94 3.43
CA ASP A 653 -2.58 -25.01 3.70
C ASP A 653 -3.41 -24.22 2.68
N GLN A 654 -2.85 -23.14 2.12
CA GLN A 654 -3.61 -22.27 1.22
C GLN A 654 -3.55 -22.68 -0.26
N LEU A 655 -2.43 -23.25 -0.74
CA LEU A 655 -2.31 -23.61 -2.17
C LEU A 655 -3.45 -24.54 -2.64
N PRO A 656 -3.89 -25.56 -1.87
CA PRO A 656 -5.03 -26.40 -2.28
C PRO A 656 -6.33 -25.62 -2.48
N GLU A 657 -6.55 -24.53 -1.72
CA GLU A 657 -7.77 -23.71 -1.82
C GLU A 657 -7.81 -22.88 -3.13
N PHE A 658 -6.64 -22.61 -3.72
CA PHE A 658 -6.53 -21.92 -5.00
C PHE A 658 -6.69 -22.82 -6.22
N VAL A 659 -6.81 -24.14 -6.02
CA VAL A 659 -7.01 -25.07 -7.14
C VAL A 659 -8.41 -24.86 -7.72
N ASN A 660 -8.45 -24.48 -8.98
CA ASN A 660 -9.71 -24.38 -9.70
C ASN A 660 -10.28 -25.80 -9.95
N PRO A 661 -11.52 -26.09 -9.53
CA PRO A 661 -12.10 -27.43 -9.64
C PRO A 661 -12.34 -27.90 -11.08
N GLU A 662 -12.48 -26.98 -12.04
CA GLU A 662 -12.71 -27.30 -13.45
C GLU A 662 -11.42 -27.68 -14.18
N SER A 663 -10.34 -26.92 -13.95
CA SER A 663 -9.05 -27.14 -14.60
C SER A 663 -8.11 -28.05 -13.80
N ASN A 664 -8.38 -28.23 -12.50
CA ASN A 664 -7.50 -28.89 -11.52
C ASN A 664 -6.10 -28.23 -11.46
N ARG A 665 -6.05 -26.88 -11.62
CA ARG A 665 -4.82 -26.08 -11.64
C ARG A 665 -4.96 -24.80 -10.81
N ILE A 666 -3.82 -24.26 -10.39
CA ILE A 666 -3.73 -22.92 -9.79
C ILE A 666 -3.50 -21.92 -10.91
N HIS A 667 -4.33 -20.88 -10.96
CA HIS A 667 -4.22 -19.77 -11.91
C HIS A 667 -3.79 -18.50 -11.19
N SER A 668 -2.49 -18.39 -10.92
CA SER A 668 -1.92 -17.19 -10.31
C SER A 668 -1.99 -16.01 -11.26
N SER A 669 -2.16 -14.80 -10.73
CA SER A 669 -2.21 -13.58 -11.51
C SER A 669 -0.84 -12.90 -11.56
N PHE A 670 -0.35 -12.54 -12.76
CA PHE A 670 0.89 -11.80 -12.97
C PHE A 670 0.60 -10.35 -13.36
N ARG A 671 0.98 -9.41 -12.51
CA ARG A 671 0.70 -7.98 -12.70
C ARG A 671 1.91 -7.24 -13.25
N GLN A 672 1.68 -6.45 -14.30
CA GLN A 672 2.69 -5.59 -14.93
C GLN A 672 2.79 -4.21 -14.27
N THR A 673 1.79 -3.81 -13.47
CA THR A 673 1.57 -2.43 -12.99
C THR A 673 1.85 -2.25 -11.50
N VAL A 674 2.61 -3.14 -10.85
CA VAL A 674 2.90 -3.07 -9.41
C VAL A 674 4.28 -2.50 -9.14
N ALA A 675 5.29 -2.99 -9.83
CA ALA A 675 6.67 -2.62 -9.57
C ALA A 675 7.13 -1.49 -10.48
N ALA A 676 7.57 -0.37 -9.90
CA ALA A 676 8.12 0.76 -10.65
C ALA A 676 9.39 0.42 -11.46
N THR A 677 10.06 -0.69 -11.13
CA THR A 677 11.18 -1.24 -11.91
C THR A 677 10.74 -1.99 -13.16
N GLY A 678 9.45 -2.28 -13.31
CA GLY A 678 8.91 -3.09 -14.39
C GLY A 678 8.94 -4.60 -14.13
N ARG A 679 9.40 -5.07 -12.96
CA ARG A 679 9.29 -6.50 -12.59
C ARG A 679 7.81 -6.92 -12.52
N LEU A 680 7.54 -8.16 -12.88
CA LEU A 680 6.23 -8.78 -12.65
C LEU A 680 6.02 -9.04 -11.17
N ALA A 681 4.78 -8.90 -10.73
CA ALA A 681 4.36 -9.30 -9.40
C ALA A 681 3.32 -10.42 -9.51
N SER A 682 3.51 -11.51 -8.78
CA SER A 682 2.55 -12.61 -8.69
C SER A 682 1.58 -12.38 -7.53
N ASP A 683 0.30 -12.70 -7.74
CA ASP A 683 -0.78 -12.51 -6.77
C ASP A 683 -1.84 -13.61 -6.92
N ASN A 684 -2.53 -13.95 -5.83
CA ASN A 684 -3.64 -14.90 -5.78
C ASN A 684 -3.35 -16.30 -6.40
N PRO A 685 -2.37 -17.09 -5.90
CA PRO A 685 -1.41 -16.83 -4.85
C PRO A 685 -0.10 -16.23 -5.38
N ASN A 686 0.74 -15.65 -4.49
CA ASN A 686 2.08 -15.21 -4.86
C ASN A 686 3.04 -16.42 -4.90
N LEU A 687 3.30 -16.94 -6.09
CA LEU A 687 4.20 -18.07 -6.32
C LEU A 687 5.68 -17.67 -6.39
N GLN A 688 5.99 -16.38 -6.57
CA GLN A 688 7.38 -15.88 -6.69
C GLN A 688 8.14 -15.88 -5.36
N ASN A 689 7.43 -16.00 -4.23
CA ASN A 689 8.03 -15.97 -2.90
C ASN A 689 8.20 -17.36 -2.26
N ILE A 690 7.97 -18.46 -3.00
CA ILE A 690 8.21 -19.81 -2.51
C ILE A 690 9.73 -20.03 -2.38
N PRO A 691 10.27 -20.26 -1.16
CA PRO A 691 11.72 -20.33 -0.95
C PRO A 691 12.31 -21.57 -1.60
N ILE A 692 13.58 -21.48 -1.99
CA ILE A 692 14.35 -22.60 -2.54
C ILE A 692 15.57 -22.96 -1.68
N ARG A 693 15.98 -22.05 -0.77
CA ARG A 693 17.20 -22.23 0.02
C ARG A 693 16.98 -23.20 1.18
N THR A 694 15.78 -23.22 1.76
CA THR A 694 15.43 -24.08 2.89
C THR A 694 14.93 -25.44 2.42
N GLU A 695 15.11 -26.47 3.23
CA GLU A 695 14.63 -27.83 2.93
C GLU A 695 13.10 -27.85 2.79
N GLU A 696 12.41 -27.17 3.68
CA GLU A 696 10.96 -27.01 3.67
C GLU A 696 10.46 -26.34 2.39
N GLY A 697 11.13 -25.26 1.97
CA GLY A 697 10.80 -24.57 0.72
C GLY A 697 11.01 -25.47 -0.51
N ARG A 698 12.09 -26.25 -0.55
CA ARG A 698 12.31 -27.24 -1.60
C ARG A 698 11.20 -28.28 -1.67
N ARG A 699 10.75 -28.78 -0.56
CA ARG A 699 9.62 -29.74 -0.50
C ARG A 699 8.32 -29.14 -1.04
N ILE A 700 8.08 -27.84 -0.80
CA ILE A 700 6.93 -27.15 -1.40
C ILE A 700 7.09 -27.04 -2.91
N ARG A 701 8.29 -26.83 -3.45
CA ARG A 701 8.52 -26.83 -4.90
C ARG A 701 8.32 -28.20 -5.55
N GLN A 702 8.57 -29.31 -4.85
CA GLN A 702 8.32 -30.67 -5.34
C GLN A 702 6.86 -30.97 -5.64
N VAL A 703 5.91 -30.28 -5.01
CA VAL A 703 4.48 -30.50 -5.25
C VAL A 703 3.97 -29.86 -6.54
N PHE A 704 4.75 -29.03 -7.19
CA PHE A 704 4.42 -28.48 -8.51
C PHE A 704 4.84 -29.48 -9.58
N VAL A 705 3.86 -30.05 -10.26
CA VAL A 705 4.03 -31.22 -11.14
C VAL A 705 3.51 -30.94 -12.54
N PRO A 706 3.96 -31.68 -13.58
CA PRO A 706 3.45 -31.53 -14.94
C PRO A 706 1.97 -31.94 -15.05
N SER A 707 1.37 -31.66 -16.22
CA SER A 707 -0.02 -31.96 -16.54
C SER A 707 -0.42 -33.41 -16.27
N ASP A 708 0.43 -34.33 -16.67
CA ASP A 708 0.23 -35.78 -16.56
C ASP A 708 1.58 -36.51 -16.67
N ARG A 709 1.55 -37.84 -16.86
CA ARG A 709 2.75 -38.68 -16.93
C ARG A 709 3.48 -38.56 -18.27
N ASP A 710 2.83 -38.05 -19.30
CA ASP A 710 3.41 -37.85 -20.63
C ASP A 710 4.10 -36.46 -20.77
N HIS A 711 4.13 -35.70 -19.67
CA HIS A 711 4.76 -34.38 -19.60
C HIS A 711 5.87 -34.32 -18.56
N VAL A 712 6.80 -33.39 -18.77
CA VAL A 712 7.84 -32.97 -17.83
C VAL A 712 7.77 -31.48 -17.60
N LEU A 713 8.33 -31.02 -16.48
CA LEU A 713 8.61 -29.60 -16.30
C LEU A 713 10.01 -29.28 -16.87
N VAL A 714 10.06 -28.20 -17.67
CA VAL A 714 11.32 -27.61 -18.14
C VAL A 714 11.45 -26.26 -17.46
N SER A 715 12.55 -26.03 -16.75
CA SER A 715 12.87 -24.73 -16.13
C SER A 715 14.06 -24.11 -16.84
N ALA A 716 13.97 -22.83 -17.21
CA ALA A 716 15.03 -22.06 -17.81
C ALA A 716 15.29 -20.80 -16.99
N ASP A 717 16.49 -20.69 -16.41
CA ASP A 717 16.87 -19.62 -15.50
C ASP A 717 18.09 -18.84 -16.03
N TYR A 718 18.03 -17.50 -15.96
CA TYR A 718 19.19 -16.69 -16.33
C TYR A 718 20.28 -16.76 -15.27
N SER A 719 21.45 -17.15 -15.68
CA SER A 719 22.63 -17.13 -14.81
C SER A 719 23.12 -15.69 -14.60
N GLN A 720 22.90 -15.16 -13.38
CA GLN A 720 23.43 -13.89 -12.90
C GLN A 720 23.08 -12.67 -13.79
N ILE A 721 21.86 -12.59 -14.31
CA ILE A 721 21.45 -11.56 -15.28
C ILE A 721 21.76 -10.13 -14.82
N GLU A 722 21.47 -9.79 -13.55
CA GLU A 722 21.72 -8.44 -13.03
C GLU A 722 23.21 -8.08 -13.06
N LEU A 723 24.10 -9.02 -12.74
CA LEU A 723 25.54 -8.76 -12.78
C LEU A 723 26.07 -8.65 -14.22
N ARG A 724 25.48 -9.39 -15.16
CA ARG A 724 25.79 -9.24 -16.59
C ARG A 724 25.31 -7.89 -17.13
N VAL A 725 24.18 -7.40 -16.68
CA VAL A 725 23.71 -6.03 -16.97
C VAL A 725 24.66 -4.98 -16.38
N VAL A 726 25.17 -5.20 -15.15
CA VAL A 726 26.20 -4.33 -14.56
C VAL A 726 27.48 -4.34 -15.39
N ALA A 727 27.94 -5.52 -15.83
CA ALA A 727 29.11 -5.64 -16.71
C ALA A 727 28.90 -4.84 -18.01
N HIS A 728 27.72 -4.93 -18.62
CA HIS A 728 27.37 -4.17 -19.82
C HIS A 728 27.44 -2.66 -19.61
N PHE A 729 26.83 -2.14 -18.54
CA PHE A 729 26.82 -0.70 -18.25
C PHE A 729 28.17 -0.18 -17.81
N SER A 730 28.88 -0.90 -16.92
CA SER A 730 30.15 -0.44 -16.34
C SER A 730 31.32 -0.61 -17.28
N LYS A 731 31.25 -1.58 -18.19
CA LYS A 731 32.36 -2.07 -19.02
C LYS A 731 33.61 -2.39 -18.18
N ASP A 732 33.36 -2.88 -16.94
CA ASP A 732 34.45 -3.26 -16.04
C ASP A 732 35.27 -4.35 -16.63
N PRO A 733 36.59 -4.18 -16.80
CA PRO A 733 37.44 -5.14 -17.51
C PRO A 733 37.45 -6.52 -16.83
N ILE A 734 37.35 -6.58 -15.51
CA ILE A 734 37.35 -7.85 -14.76
C ILE A 734 36.00 -8.56 -14.92
N PHE A 735 34.87 -7.85 -14.77
CA PHE A 735 33.56 -8.42 -15.03
C PHE A 735 33.40 -8.87 -16.48
N MET A 736 33.87 -8.04 -17.42
CA MET A 736 33.87 -8.37 -18.87
C MET A 736 34.67 -9.63 -19.15
N ALA A 737 35.88 -9.73 -18.61
CA ALA A 737 36.74 -10.91 -18.79
C ALA A 737 36.13 -12.15 -18.12
N ALA A 738 35.63 -12.02 -16.88
CA ALA A 738 35.03 -13.12 -16.16
C ALA A 738 33.84 -13.72 -16.93
N TYR A 739 32.91 -12.90 -17.44
CA TYR A 739 31.77 -13.43 -18.20
C TYR A 739 32.05 -13.88 -19.60
N ARG A 740 33.14 -13.40 -20.26
CA ARG A 740 33.58 -13.90 -21.58
C ARG A 740 34.33 -15.20 -21.47
N GLN A 741 35.03 -15.47 -20.37
CA GLN A 741 35.86 -16.65 -20.12
C GLN A 741 35.18 -17.66 -19.18
N ASP A 742 33.90 -17.42 -18.81
CA ASP A 742 33.13 -18.26 -17.89
C ASP A 742 33.79 -18.46 -16.51
N LEU A 743 34.42 -17.40 -15.98
CA LEU A 743 35.04 -17.41 -14.65
C LEU A 743 34.00 -17.07 -13.57
N ASP A 744 34.21 -17.64 -12.38
CA ASP A 744 33.32 -17.38 -11.24
C ASP A 744 33.59 -16.02 -10.59
N ILE A 745 32.80 -15.01 -10.94
CA ILE A 745 32.90 -13.64 -10.39
C ILE A 745 32.77 -13.60 -8.86
N HIS A 746 32.06 -14.54 -8.27
CA HIS A 746 31.89 -14.57 -6.80
C HIS A 746 33.15 -15.16 -6.15
N ALA A 747 33.81 -16.12 -6.76
CA ALA A 747 35.11 -16.64 -6.31
C ALA A 747 36.19 -15.54 -6.43
N LEU A 748 36.26 -14.85 -7.57
CA LEU A 748 37.17 -13.70 -7.77
C LEU A 748 36.95 -12.58 -6.75
N THR A 749 35.73 -12.32 -6.39
CA THR A 749 35.39 -11.33 -5.34
C THR A 749 35.75 -11.84 -3.95
N ALA A 750 35.50 -13.13 -3.66
CA ALA A 750 35.89 -13.75 -2.39
C ALA A 750 37.41 -13.68 -2.18
N ALA A 751 38.20 -14.08 -3.18
CA ALA A 751 39.66 -13.98 -3.12
C ALA A 751 40.12 -12.56 -2.77
N THR A 752 39.46 -11.54 -3.32
CA THR A 752 39.75 -10.11 -3.05
C THR A 752 39.37 -9.66 -1.66
N ILE A 753 38.16 -10.02 -1.20
CA ILE A 753 37.63 -9.54 0.08
C ILE A 753 38.38 -10.18 1.25
N PHE A 754 38.61 -11.50 1.14
CA PHE A 754 39.26 -12.28 2.19
C PHE A 754 40.80 -12.34 2.07
N GLU A 755 41.36 -11.72 1.01
CA GLU A 755 42.82 -11.68 0.74
C GLU A 755 43.46 -13.08 0.68
N VAL A 756 42.78 -14.01 0.01
CA VAL A 756 43.25 -15.39 -0.20
C VAL A 756 43.40 -15.65 -1.69
N PRO A 757 44.27 -16.57 -2.10
CA PRO A 757 44.33 -17.08 -3.47
C PRO A 757 42.99 -17.71 -3.91
N GLU A 758 42.70 -17.68 -5.20
CA GLU A 758 41.41 -18.13 -5.73
C GLU A 758 41.14 -19.63 -5.46
N ASP A 759 42.20 -20.43 -5.50
CA ASP A 759 42.18 -21.87 -5.22
C ASP A 759 41.90 -22.20 -3.72
N GLN A 760 42.04 -21.20 -2.84
CA GLN A 760 41.76 -21.33 -1.39
C GLN A 760 40.37 -20.77 -0.99
N VAL A 761 39.61 -20.31 -1.97
CA VAL A 761 38.24 -19.79 -1.71
C VAL A 761 37.31 -20.94 -1.32
N THR A 762 36.80 -20.92 -0.07
CA THR A 762 35.82 -21.90 0.39
C THR A 762 34.44 -21.61 -0.16
N ARG A 763 33.56 -22.63 -0.11
CA ARG A 763 32.12 -22.43 -0.46
C ARG A 763 31.45 -21.35 0.36
N GLU A 764 31.80 -21.23 1.63
CA GLU A 764 31.27 -20.21 2.52
C GLU A 764 31.75 -18.81 2.14
N MET A 765 33.05 -18.63 1.87
CA MET A 765 33.60 -17.37 1.37
C MET A 765 32.93 -16.94 0.06
N ARG A 766 32.76 -17.87 -0.87
CA ARG A 766 32.06 -17.64 -2.14
C ARG A 766 30.59 -17.21 -1.92
N ALA A 767 29.86 -17.87 -1.01
CA ALA A 767 28.49 -17.52 -0.68
C ALA A 767 28.38 -16.12 -0.09
N ARG A 768 29.28 -15.76 0.85
CA ARG A 768 29.36 -14.41 1.42
C ARG A 768 29.72 -13.37 0.34
N ALA A 769 30.66 -13.68 -0.54
CA ALA A 769 31.02 -12.78 -1.64
C ALA A 769 29.88 -12.58 -2.64
N LYS A 770 29.01 -13.58 -2.85
CA LYS A 770 27.79 -13.42 -3.64
C LYS A 770 26.87 -12.34 -3.03
N GLU A 771 26.65 -12.37 -1.72
CA GLU A 771 25.85 -11.36 -1.03
C GLU A 771 26.52 -9.98 -1.04
N VAL A 772 27.84 -9.94 -0.93
CA VAL A 772 28.64 -8.70 -1.02
C VAL A 772 28.53 -8.09 -2.41
N ASN A 773 28.69 -8.87 -3.49
CA ASN A 773 28.57 -8.38 -4.86
C ASN A 773 27.23 -7.71 -5.10
N PHE A 774 26.13 -8.40 -4.81
CA PHE A 774 24.80 -7.80 -4.93
C PHE A 774 24.61 -6.59 -4.01
N GLY A 775 25.07 -6.71 -2.75
CA GLY A 775 24.91 -5.64 -1.80
C GLY A 775 25.65 -4.34 -2.19
N LEU A 776 26.90 -4.44 -2.61
CA LEU A 776 27.72 -3.27 -2.94
C LEU A 776 27.31 -2.62 -4.27
N ILE A 777 26.86 -3.42 -5.25
CA ILE A 777 26.27 -2.90 -6.48
C ILE A 777 25.05 -2.02 -6.17
N TYR A 778 24.26 -2.38 -5.15
CA TYR A 778 23.07 -1.63 -4.70
C TYR A 778 23.36 -0.68 -3.53
N ARG A 779 24.62 -0.26 -3.34
CA ARG A 779 25.05 0.72 -2.34
C ARG A 779 24.81 0.29 -0.89
N MET A 780 25.02 -0.98 -0.59
CA MET A 780 24.98 -1.48 0.79
C MET A 780 26.03 -0.74 1.65
N GLY A 781 25.58 -0.22 2.79
CA GLY A 781 26.48 0.44 3.75
C GLY A 781 27.25 -0.54 4.64
N PRO A 782 28.34 -0.06 5.31
CA PRO A 782 29.22 -0.90 6.10
C PRO A 782 28.53 -1.58 7.28
N GLU A 783 27.44 -1.02 7.81
CA GLU A 783 26.66 -1.61 8.90
C GLU A 783 26.01 -2.93 8.49
N ARG A 784 25.35 -2.94 7.33
CA ARG A 784 24.71 -4.16 6.84
C ARG A 784 25.74 -5.16 6.33
N LEU A 785 26.81 -4.67 5.69
CA LEU A 785 27.91 -5.52 5.25
C LEU A 785 28.58 -6.24 6.43
N SER A 786 28.83 -5.56 7.55
CA SER A 786 29.44 -6.16 8.74
C SER A 786 28.61 -7.30 9.33
N LEU A 787 27.27 -7.23 9.22
CA LEU A 787 26.37 -8.32 9.62
C LEU A 787 26.50 -9.54 8.71
N ILE A 788 26.51 -9.32 7.39
CA ILE A 788 26.61 -10.39 6.39
C ILE A 788 27.97 -11.10 6.48
N THR A 789 29.03 -10.34 6.60
CA THR A 789 30.41 -10.88 6.64
C THR A 789 30.82 -11.33 8.04
N GLN A 790 29.99 -11.09 9.09
CA GLN A 790 30.29 -11.35 10.50
C GLN A 790 31.62 -10.69 10.95
N THR A 791 31.87 -9.48 10.49
CA THR A 791 33.07 -8.71 10.78
C THR A 791 32.74 -7.39 11.46
N SER A 792 33.76 -6.68 11.97
CA SER A 792 33.57 -5.35 12.53
C SER A 792 33.17 -4.33 11.43
N LYS A 793 32.52 -3.24 11.83
CA LYS A 793 32.16 -2.12 10.93
C LYS A 793 33.40 -1.52 10.25
N THR A 794 34.54 -1.55 10.92
CA THR A 794 35.81 -1.05 10.38
C THR A 794 36.35 -1.96 9.28
N GLU A 795 36.35 -3.29 9.50
CA GLU A 795 36.72 -4.27 8.47
C GLU A 795 35.76 -4.23 7.27
N ALA A 796 34.44 -4.11 7.53
CA ALA A 796 33.45 -3.95 6.46
C ALA A 796 33.72 -2.71 5.60
N LYS A 797 34.15 -1.59 6.19
CA LYS A 797 34.63 -0.41 5.42
C LYS A 797 35.85 -0.75 4.57
N GLY A 798 36.81 -1.48 5.13
CA GLY A 798 37.97 -1.96 4.37
C GLY A 798 37.58 -2.84 3.20
N PHE A 799 36.60 -3.76 3.35
CA PHE A 799 36.05 -4.57 2.27
C PHE A 799 35.46 -3.72 1.16
N ILE A 800 34.65 -2.70 1.51
CA ILE A 800 34.06 -1.78 0.52
C ILE A 800 35.17 -1.05 -0.27
N GLN A 801 36.20 -0.60 0.42
CA GLN A 801 37.32 0.09 -0.23
C GLN A 801 38.06 -0.83 -1.21
N ARG A 802 38.46 -2.06 -0.78
CA ARG A 802 39.13 -3.03 -1.66
C ARG A 802 38.25 -3.43 -2.85
N TYR A 803 36.94 -3.62 -2.62
CA TYR A 803 36.01 -3.92 -3.70
C TYR A 803 36.02 -2.86 -4.78
N PHE A 804 35.84 -1.59 -4.40
CA PHE A 804 35.81 -0.48 -5.37
C PHE A 804 37.20 -0.07 -5.88
N GLN A 805 38.27 -0.44 -5.21
CA GLN A 805 39.63 -0.35 -5.81
C GLN A 805 39.81 -1.35 -6.94
N LYS A 806 39.29 -2.58 -6.76
CA LYS A 806 39.38 -3.63 -7.80
C LYS A 806 38.38 -3.37 -8.93
N TYR A 807 37.17 -2.97 -8.62
CA TYR A 807 36.07 -2.73 -9.56
C TYR A 807 35.74 -1.23 -9.66
N ALA A 808 36.72 -0.41 -10.02
CA ALA A 808 36.60 1.05 -9.98
C ALA A 808 35.52 1.59 -10.95
N THR A 809 35.33 0.93 -12.09
CA THR A 809 34.33 1.34 -13.08
C THR A 809 32.90 1.10 -12.60
N ILE A 810 32.64 0.15 -11.69
CA ILE A 810 31.35 -0.05 -11.06
C ILE A 810 31.00 1.15 -10.14
N HIS A 811 31.97 1.65 -9.37
CA HIS A 811 31.76 2.85 -8.57
C HIS A 811 31.48 4.07 -9.47
N THR A 812 32.24 4.22 -10.55
CA THR A 812 32.01 5.30 -11.51
C THR A 812 30.63 5.21 -12.15
N LEU A 813 30.15 4.00 -12.45
CA LEU A 813 28.79 3.76 -12.96
C LEU A 813 27.71 4.20 -11.96
N GLN A 814 27.88 3.86 -10.68
CA GLN A 814 26.93 4.28 -9.64
C GLN A 814 26.82 5.81 -9.55
N GLU A 815 27.99 6.50 -9.54
CA GLU A 815 28.01 7.97 -9.49
C GLU A 815 27.42 8.57 -10.78
N HIS A 816 27.65 7.96 -11.93
CA HIS A 816 27.04 8.37 -13.19
C HIS A 816 25.51 8.31 -13.13
N PHE A 817 24.95 7.19 -12.65
CA PHE A 817 23.50 7.06 -12.47
C PHE A 817 22.92 8.10 -11.50
N LEU A 818 23.64 8.40 -10.42
CA LEU A 818 23.22 9.42 -9.47
C LEU A 818 23.22 10.83 -10.05
N VAL A 819 24.28 11.18 -10.77
CA VAL A 819 24.42 12.49 -11.44
C VAL A 819 23.31 12.65 -12.48
N GLN A 820 23.07 11.62 -13.30
CA GLN A 820 21.97 11.65 -14.27
C GLN A 820 20.62 11.78 -13.58
N ALA A 821 20.35 10.99 -12.56
CA ALA A 821 19.08 11.01 -11.85
C ALA A 821 18.82 12.38 -11.18
N ARG A 822 19.85 12.99 -10.60
CA ARG A 822 19.74 14.35 -10.02
C ARG A 822 19.46 15.43 -11.07
N LYS A 823 20.04 15.28 -12.27
CA LYS A 823 19.83 16.21 -13.38
C LYS A 823 18.46 16.06 -14.04
N GLN A 824 18.01 14.82 -14.23
CA GLN A 824 16.81 14.50 -15.03
C GLN A 824 15.54 14.29 -14.17
N GLY A 825 15.70 14.03 -12.85
CA GLY A 825 14.60 13.70 -11.95
C GLY A 825 14.10 12.26 -12.05
N TYR A 826 14.74 11.41 -12.85
CA TYR A 826 14.37 9.99 -13.03
C TYR A 826 15.60 9.11 -13.25
N ALA A 827 15.43 7.79 -13.03
CA ALA A 827 16.35 6.75 -13.48
C ALA A 827 15.74 6.03 -14.68
N GLN A 828 16.57 5.52 -15.58
CA GLN A 828 16.15 4.92 -16.86
C GLN A 828 16.83 3.58 -17.11
N THR A 829 16.08 2.61 -17.64
CA THR A 829 16.60 1.30 -18.09
C THR A 829 17.26 1.41 -19.47
N LEU A 830 17.90 0.31 -19.90
CA LEU A 830 18.49 0.20 -21.24
C LEU A 830 17.45 0.40 -22.36
N MET A 831 16.21 -0.03 -22.14
CA MET A 831 15.11 0.06 -23.11
C MET A 831 14.25 1.32 -22.96
N GLY A 832 14.65 2.24 -22.08
CA GLY A 832 14.04 3.56 -21.98
C GLY A 832 12.95 3.71 -20.92
N ARG A 833 12.58 2.67 -20.17
CA ARG A 833 11.62 2.77 -19.05
C ARG A 833 12.14 3.77 -18.01
N ARG A 834 11.28 4.66 -17.54
CA ARG A 834 11.62 5.68 -16.54
C ARG A 834 10.98 5.39 -15.20
N ARG A 835 11.76 5.60 -14.14
CA ARG A 835 11.27 5.69 -12.78
C ARG A 835 11.57 7.07 -12.24
N TYR A 836 10.53 7.85 -11.95
CA TYR A 836 10.67 9.19 -11.44
C TYR A 836 11.12 9.19 -9.97
N LEU A 837 12.03 10.10 -9.61
CA LEU A 837 12.69 10.17 -8.31
C LEU A 837 12.56 11.57 -7.70
N PRO A 838 11.38 12.02 -7.30
CA PRO A 838 11.15 13.39 -6.82
C PRO A 838 12.01 13.74 -5.60
N ALA A 839 12.37 12.76 -4.76
CA ALA A 839 13.18 12.96 -3.57
C ALA A 839 14.70 12.95 -3.82
N ILE A 840 15.19 12.80 -5.08
CA ILE A 840 16.62 12.61 -5.38
C ILE A 840 17.49 13.80 -4.97
N ASN A 841 16.93 15.02 -5.02
CA ASN A 841 17.59 16.27 -4.63
C ASN A 841 17.18 16.72 -3.22
N GLY A 842 16.37 15.95 -2.50
CA GLY A 842 15.93 16.24 -1.14
C GLY A 842 17.01 15.97 -0.08
N ARG A 843 16.60 15.73 1.17
CA ARG A 843 17.50 15.48 2.30
C ARG A 843 17.12 14.20 3.05
N GLY A 844 17.98 13.76 3.95
CA GLY A 844 17.69 12.72 4.92
C GLY A 844 17.46 11.31 4.33
N LEU A 845 16.52 10.56 4.90
CA LEU A 845 16.25 9.18 4.54
C LEU A 845 15.67 9.02 3.13
N HIS A 846 14.79 9.94 2.72
CA HIS A 846 14.12 9.89 1.41
C HIS A 846 15.09 10.07 0.26
N ARG A 847 16.05 10.98 0.41
CA ARG A 847 17.15 11.12 -0.55
C ARG A 847 17.94 9.80 -0.66
N ARG A 848 18.32 9.19 0.45
CA ARG A 848 19.07 7.91 0.43
C ARG A 848 18.27 6.79 -0.26
N MET A 849 16.94 6.73 -0.02
CA MET A 849 16.07 5.78 -0.72
C MET A 849 16.00 6.07 -2.22
N ALA A 850 15.89 7.35 -2.61
CA ALA A 850 15.89 7.76 -4.01
C ALA A 850 17.25 7.48 -4.70
N GLU A 851 18.37 7.69 -4.01
CA GLU A 851 19.70 7.34 -4.49
C GLU A 851 19.86 5.82 -4.70
N GLY A 852 19.34 5.01 -3.76
CA GLY A 852 19.26 3.56 -3.95
C GLY A 852 18.43 3.17 -5.17
N ALA A 853 17.25 3.77 -5.34
CA ALA A 853 16.38 3.55 -6.50
C ALA A 853 17.03 4.01 -7.82
N ALA A 854 17.81 5.11 -7.81
CA ALA A 854 18.54 5.61 -8.97
C ALA A 854 19.55 4.60 -9.53
N VAL A 855 20.21 3.85 -8.65
CA VAL A 855 21.18 2.82 -9.03
C VAL A 855 20.50 1.50 -9.37
N ASN A 856 19.48 1.11 -8.60
CA ASN A 856 18.80 -0.18 -8.79
C ASN A 856 17.97 -0.22 -10.07
N THR A 857 17.28 0.86 -10.42
CA THR A 857 16.31 0.86 -11.52
C THR A 857 16.94 0.55 -12.87
N PRO A 858 18.09 1.13 -13.28
CA PRO A 858 18.72 0.78 -14.55
C PRO A 858 19.07 -0.71 -14.64
N ILE A 859 19.53 -1.30 -13.56
CA ILE A 859 20.00 -2.70 -13.52
C ILE A 859 18.82 -3.67 -13.47
N GLN A 860 18.02 -3.60 -12.42
CA GLN A 860 16.89 -4.51 -12.20
C GLN A 860 15.80 -4.33 -13.25
N GLY A 861 15.54 -3.08 -13.68
CA GLY A 861 14.56 -2.82 -14.72
C GLY A 861 14.99 -3.38 -16.06
N THR A 862 16.25 -3.24 -16.44
CA THR A 862 16.79 -3.84 -17.68
C THR A 862 16.71 -5.37 -17.64
N ALA A 863 17.08 -6.00 -16.52
CA ALA A 863 16.92 -7.45 -16.34
C ALA A 863 15.45 -7.88 -16.51
N ALA A 864 14.51 -7.16 -15.88
CA ALA A 864 13.08 -7.45 -16.03
C ALA A 864 12.57 -7.29 -17.46
N GLU A 865 13.06 -6.30 -18.20
CA GLU A 865 12.69 -6.10 -19.61
C GLU A 865 13.26 -7.20 -20.52
N ILE A 866 14.48 -7.70 -20.24
CA ILE A 866 15.07 -8.83 -20.96
C ILE A 866 14.19 -10.08 -20.80
N ILE A 867 13.77 -10.40 -19.57
CA ILE A 867 12.89 -11.54 -19.29
C ILE A 867 11.55 -11.38 -20.02
N LYS A 868 10.96 -10.20 -20.01
CA LYS A 868 9.70 -9.92 -20.72
C LYS A 868 9.82 -10.12 -22.22
N LEU A 869 10.93 -9.68 -22.80
CA LEU A 869 11.21 -9.89 -24.21
C LEU A 869 11.41 -11.37 -24.53
N ALA A 870 12.11 -12.10 -23.68
CA ALA A 870 12.28 -13.55 -23.81
C ALA A 870 10.93 -14.28 -23.76
N MET A 871 10.06 -13.92 -22.81
CA MET A 871 8.68 -14.46 -22.74
C MET A 871 7.91 -14.21 -24.05
N ASN A 872 8.02 -13.00 -24.61
CA ASN A 872 7.36 -12.64 -25.86
C ASN A 872 7.92 -13.46 -27.04
N ALA A 873 9.25 -13.60 -27.13
CA ALA A 873 9.92 -14.36 -28.18
C ALA A 873 9.56 -15.86 -28.11
N ILE A 874 9.67 -16.46 -26.94
CA ILE A 874 9.32 -17.88 -26.73
C ILE A 874 7.86 -18.14 -27.09
N GLN A 875 6.93 -17.33 -26.59
CA GLN A 875 5.51 -17.53 -26.87
C GLN A 875 5.19 -17.43 -28.38
N ASN A 876 5.87 -16.52 -29.08
CA ASN A 876 5.73 -16.41 -30.53
C ASN A 876 6.25 -17.66 -31.24
N ARG A 877 7.40 -18.21 -30.81
CA ARG A 877 7.94 -19.46 -31.38
C ARG A 877 7.03 -20.66 -31.10
N LEU A 878 6.53 -20.81 -29.85
CA LEU A 878 5.58 -21.87 -29.51
C LEU A 878 4.34 -21.84 -30.44
N ARG A 879 3.81 -20.66 -30.75
CA ARG A 879 2.68 -20.49 -31.66
C ARG A 879 3.03 -20.79 -33.14
N GLN A 880 4.17 -20.28 -33.62
CA GLN A 880 4.62 -20.45 -35.00
C GLN A 880 4.91 -21.91 -35.34
N GLU A 881 5.59 -22.60 -34.43
CA GLU A 881 5.97 -24.01 -34.59
C GLU A 881 4.86 -24.96 -34.15
N ARG A 882 3.71 -24.42 -33.66
CA ARG A 882 2.54 -25.17 -33.19
C ARG A 882 2.87 -26.21 -32.11
N LEU A 883 3.80 -25.86 -31.22
CA LEU A 883 4.20 -26.71 -30.11
C LEU A 883 3.09 -26.77 -29.05
N LYS A 884 2.98 -27.93 -28.40
CA LYS A 884 1.99 -28.18 -27.35
C LYS A 884 2.47 -27.74 -25.98
N ALA A 885 3.78 -27.60 -25.80
CA ALA A 885 4.37 -27.09 -24.57
C ALA A 885 3.78 -25.72 -24.18
N LYS A 886 3.65 -25.51 -22.87
CA LYS A 886 2.98 -24.32 -22.32
C LYS A 886 3.88 -23.66 -21.29
N MET A 887 4.12 -22.34 -21.43
CA MET A 887 4.69 -21.56 -20.35
C MET A 887 3.65 -21.46 -19.22
N ILE A 888 4.03 -21.81 -17.99
CA ILE A 888 3.11 -21.92 -16.84
C ILE A 888 3.48 -21.00 -15.68
N LEU A 889 4.78 -20.65 -15.51
CA LEU A 889 5.25 -19.77 -14.45
C LEU A 889 6.36 -18.84 -14.94
N SER A 890 6.43 -17.67 -14.31
CA SER A 890 7.57 -16.77 -14.35
C SER A 890 7.94 -16.36 -12.92
N VAL A 891 9.12 -16.76 -12.45
CA VAL A 891 9.58 -16.54 -11.09
C VAL A 891 10.93 -15.87 -11.11
N HIS A 892 10.99 -14.58 -10.78
CA HIS A 892 12.20 -13.74 -10.87
C HIS A 892 12.80 -13.73 -12.29
N ASP A 893 13.87 -14.49 -12.50
CA ASP A 893 14.62 -14.68 -13.74
C ASP A 893 14.42 -16.07 -14.37
N GLU A 894 13.53 -16.87 -13.81
CA GLU A 894 13.19 -18.24 -14.20
C GLU A 894 11.85 -18.30 -14.97
N LEU A 895 11.80 -19.08 -16.04
CA LEU A 895 10.60 -19.44 -16.79
C LEU A 895 10.38 -20.95 -16.72
N VAL A 896 9.16 -21.39 -16.39
CA VAL A 896 8.81 -22.81 -16.27
C VAL A 896 7.78 -23.20 -17.31
N PHE A 897 8.02 -24.34 -17.95
CA PHE A 897 7.18 -24.88 -19.02
C PHE A 897 6.65 -26.28 -18.64
N ASP A 898 5.42 -26.52 -18.95
CA ASP A 898 4.75 -27.83 -18.94
C ASP A 898 4.89 -28.42 -20.36
N THR A 899 5.68 -29.44 -20.52
CA THR A 899 6.21 -29.86 -21.81
C THR A 899 5.93 -31.35 -22.06
N PRO A 900 5.31 -31.75 -23.19
CA PRO A 900 5.24 -33.14 -23.58
C PRO A 900 6.64 -33.75 -23.78
N HIS A 901 6.82 -35.03 -23.44
CA HIS A 901 8.11 -35.70 -23.58
C HIS A 901 8.68 -35.67 -25.01
N ASP A 902 7.81 -35.69 -26.02
CA ASP A 902 8.23 -35.62 -27.43
C ASP A 902 8.75 -34.24 -27.85
N GLU A 903 8.41 -33.18 -27.10
CA GLU A 903 8.86 -31.81 -27.33
C GLU A 903 9.99 -31.35 -26.37
N GLU A 904 10.41 -32.17 -25.39
CA GLU A 904 11.40 -31.84 -24.36
C GLU A 904 12.67 -31.20 -24.93
N LYS A 905 13.34 -31.89 -25.85
CA LYS A 905 14.59 -31.42 -26.45
C LYS A 905 14.40 -30.13 -27.26
N ILE A 906 13.23 -29.96 -27.87
CA ILE A 906 12.89 -28.80 -28.66
C ILE A 906 12.74 -27.61 -27.72
N ILE A 907 12.00 -27.76 -26.61
CA ILE A 907 11.76 -26.68 -25.63
C ILE A 907 13.05 -26.29 -24.91
N VAL A 908 13.89 -27.24 -24.53
CA VAL A 908 15.20 -26.95 -23.92
C VAL A 908 16.07 -26.10 -24.86
N ALA A 909 16.14 -26.47 -26.15
CA ALA A 909 16.91 -25.72 -27.13
C ALA A 909 16.29 -24.35 -27.43
N LEU A 910 14.96 -24.28 -27.60
CA LEU A 910 14.21 -23.06 -27.90
C LEU A 910 14.29 -22.04 -26.73
N ALA A 911 14.05 -22.49 -25.50
CA ALA A 911 14.12 -21.61 -24.34
C ALA A 911 15.52 -21.01 -24.18
N ARG A 912 16.55 -21.84 -24.25
CA ARG A 912 17.94 -21.38 -24.20
C ARG A 912 18.25 -20.38 -25.31
N GLN A 913 17.93 -20.70 -26.56
CA GLN A 913 18.20 -19.82 -27.69
C GLN A 913 17.50 -18.47 -27.56
N GLU A 914 16.20 -18.47 -27.32
CA GLU A 914 15.41 -17.22 -27.25
C GLU A 914 15.81 -16.36 -26.04
N MET A 915 16.10 -16.96 -24.89
CA MET A 915 16.53 -16.21 -23.72
C MET A 915 17.95 -15.64 -23.88
N GLU A 916 18.89 -16.41 -24.44
CA GLU A 916 20.27 -15.94 -24.61
C GLU A 916 20.43 -14.90 -25.73
N GLN A 917 19.59 -14.95 -26.76
CA GLN A 917 19.71 -14.10 -27.95
C GLN A 917 18.74 -12.92 -28.00
N VAL A 918 17.84 -12.78 -27.04
CA VAL A 918 16.78 -11.76 -27.08
C VAL A 918 17.31 -10.32 -27.06
N VAL A 919 18.47 -10.10 -26.45
CA VAL A 919 19.17 -8.81 -26.39
C VAL A 919 20.67 -9.02 -26.50
N THR A 920 21.36 -8.18 -27.29
CA THR A 920 22.83 -8.20 -27.39
C THR A 920 23.41 -7.28 -26.30
N LEU A 921 24.10 -7.86 -25.34
CA LEU A 921 24.91 -7.15 -24.34
C LEU A 921 26.41 -7.25 -24.68
N GLU A 922 27.25 -6.48 -24.00
CA GLU A 922 28.73 -6.56 -24.12
C GLU A 922 29.31 -7.88 -23.59
N VAL A 923 28.51 -8.61 -22.81
CA VAL A 923 28.81 -9.95 -22.30
C VAL A 923 27.67 -10.90 -22.69
N PRO A 924 27.95 -12.22 -22.90
CA PRO A 924 26.88 -13.15 -23.25
C PRO A 924 25.87 -13.28 -22.13
N LEU A 925 24.58 -13.41 -22.49
CA LEU A 925 23.56 -13.95 -21.59
C LEU A 925 23.72 -15.47 -21.57
N VAL A 926 23.58 -16.09 -20.41
CA VAL A 926 23.68 -17.54 -20.22
C VAL A 926 22.46 -18.03 -19.49
N VAL A 927 21.88 -19.11 -19.97
CA VAL A 927 20.66 -19.71 -19.41
C VAL A 927 20.95 -21.17 -19.03
N GLU A 928 20.69 -21.48 -17.78
CA GLU A 928 20.66 -22.84 -17.25
C GLU A 928 19.29 -23.43 -17.51
N VAL A 929 19.23 -24.62 -18.13
CA VAL A 929 17.95 -25.26 -18.42
C VAL A 929 17.98 -26.67 -17.84
N GLY A 930 17.03 -26.94 -16.95
CA GLY A 930 16.84 -28.25 -16.34
C GLY A 930 15.48 -28.86 -16.69
N VAL A 931 15.36 -30.16 -16.53
CA VAL A 931 14.18 -30.96 -16.82
C VAL A 931 13.91 -31.89 -15.64
N GLY A 932 12.66 -31.98 -15.21
CA GLY A 932 12.32 -32.79 -14.05
C GLY A 932 10.85 -33.21 -14.00
N ALA A 933 10.56 -34.16 -13.13
CA ALA A 933 9.20 -34.61 -12.83
C ALA A 933 8.43 -33.64 -11.90
N ASN A 934 9.10 -32.65 -11.38
CA ASN A 934 8.54 -31.57 -10.56
C ASN A 934 9.44 -30.33 -10.67
N TRP A 935 8.94 -29.22 -10.14
CA TRP A 935 9.65 -27.92 -10.26
C TRP A 935 11.01 -27.92 -9.56
N LEU A 936 11.20 -28.64 -8.45
CA LEU A 936 12.49 -28.72 -7.78
C LEU A 936 13.55 -29.46 -8.62
N GLU A 937 13.16 -30.57 -9.25
CA GLU A 937 14.04 -31.36 -10.09
C GLU A 937 14.40 -30.65 -11.41
N ALA A 938 13.48 -29.83 -11.91
CA ALA A 938 13.68 -29.05 -13.12
C ALA A 938 14.58 -27.80 -12.89
N HIS A 939 14.78 -27.35 -11.63
CA HIS A 939 15.56 -26.15 -11.29
C HIS A 939 17.05 -26.48 -10.96
#